data_2183f775cfdbdb77e68e940581fa8b50
#
_entry.id   2183f775cfdbdb77e68e940581fa8b50
#
_cell.length_a   1.000
_cell.length_b   1.000
_cell.length_c   1.000
_cell.angle_alpha   90.00
_cell.angle_beta   90.00
_cell.angle_gamma   90.00
#
_symmetry.space_group_name_H-M   'P 1'
#
loop_
_entity.id
_entity.type
_entity.pdbx_description
1 polymer ?
#
loop_
_entity_poly.entity_id
_entity_poly.type
_entity_poly.pdbx_seq_one_letter_code
_entity_poly.pdbx_strand_id
1 'polypeptide(L)'
;MASVIENKAETLPKFDIAGWLRHEAGANRYSLNIPIIDVSNKVADDRREWLITNGLGSYASANIWGANTRRYHGLFVPALDPPVSRTVMLSRIDEVVVSSGQEEEGGELATNFWSSGKVAPEGYQKVVAFSPYPAPTWVYSVAHGFLVKQVAMLAGKQAVYIGYSWIGFKPINLALNLMVNHRDFHGETHGNNDWHFEQSLWTNNAQARASIKAYADAPELVISFNHGDYREHSDWYWNYYWPREHERGLPDGEDNLHAGEMNVNLSNGESVTICASLAADTPETVPDISQIVEQIAGYHKELISHAGEVNDELNEISEGLAMLESAANGSTSGLEDLKQLVLAADSFVVKRASTDSPSIIAGYHWFNDWGRDSMISLPGLALATGRPEIAKGILKTFGKYLSDGMLPNNFPDSGKTPQYNTADATFWWAWALYRYYVMTNDEDFVLKQLPLLDSVVDWHVAGTRYCLHVDHVDGLVSGGVPGYALTWMDARCGDYAVTPRIGKPVEINALWYNYLRILDCLHAVGGDANQRRTMYLDIADCALKGFESFWNPELGCLYDVINNDGTKDATVRPNQLFAISLPFELISGERAKSVLDRVERELLTAKGLRTLAPYDHNYHLRYGDGKSSANQYDRDITYHQGTVWPFLLGAWVDSRVKVYGKTNENWQFIKEHLQPIRQHILSEGLIGSVSEIFDAESCAEGQMPQGCVGQAWSVAELLRVFTEYPELI
;
A
#
# COMPACT_ATOMS: atom_id res chain seq x y z
N MET A 1 8.98 -3.66 -30.99
CA MET A 1 7.53 -3.83 -30.86
C MET A 1 6.79 -3.74 -32.21
N ALA A 2 7.09 -2.81 -33.07
CA ALA A 2 6.49 -2.75 -34.42
C ALA A 2 6.65 -4.07 -35.22
N SER A 3 7.81 -4.75 -35.17
CA SER A 3 8.12 -5.91 -36.02
C SER A 3 7.36 -7.21 -35.68
N VAL A 4 6.87 -7.41 -34.45
CA VAL A 4 6.10 -8.60 -34.05
C VAL A 4 4.61 -8.42 -34.36
N ILE A 5 4.16 -7.18 -34.34
CA ILE A 5 2.79 -6.81 -34.73
C ILE A 5 2.66 -6.79 -36.27
N GLU A 6 3.71 -6.37 -37.00
CA GLU A 6 3.67 -6.34 -38.47
C GLU A 6 3.54 -7.70 -39.12
N ASN A 7 4.06 -8.80 -38.58
CA ASN A 7 4.00 -10.12 -39.21
C ASN A 7 2.64 -10.90 -39.05
N LYS A 8 1.79 -10.47 -38.08
CA LYS A 8 0.39 -10.98 -38.01
C LYS A 8 -0.65 -9.95 -38.48
N ALA A 9 -0.23 -8.72 -38.77
CA ALA A 9 -1.10 -7.57 -39.00
C ALA A 9 -1.52 -7.34 -40.49
N GLU A 10 -1.10 -8.19 -41.41
CA GLU A 10 -1.57 -8.05 -42.81
C GLU A 10 -3.06 -8.33 -42.97
N THR A 11 -3.75 -8.87 -41.98
CA THR A 11 -5.19 -9.17 -41.99
C THR A 11 -6.01 -8.45 -40.91
N LEU A 12 -5.41 -7.79 -39.94
CA LEU A 12 -6.12 -7.01 -38.91
C LEU A 12 -6.10 -5.51 -39.27
N PRO A 13 -7.17 -4.75 -38.97
CA PRO A 13 -7.12 -3.30 -39.10
C PRO A 13 -5.97 -2.77 -38.24
N LYS A 14 -5.27 -1.75 -38.71
CA LYS A 14 -4.30 -1.02 -37.88
C LYS A 14 -5.07 -0.37 -36.73
N PHE A 15 -5.21 -1.10 -35.64
CA PHE A 15 -5.86 -0.62 -34.44
C PHE A 15 -4.79 0.04 -33.57
N ASP A 16 -4.97 1.33 -33.31
CA ASP A 16 -4.13 2.06 -32.36
C ASP A 16 -4.56 1.70 -30.93
N ILE A 17 -3.99 0.62 -30.39
CA ILE A 17 -4.26 0.15 -29.02
C ILE A 17 -3.95 1.26 -28.01
N ALA A 18 -2.87 1.99 -28.20
CA ALA A 18 -2.48 3.07 -27.30
C ALA A 18 -3.44 4.27 -27.43
N GLY A 19 -3.86 4.60 -28.63
CA GLY A 19 -4.87 5.62 -28.88
C GLY A 19 -6.25 5.22 -28.35
N TRP A 20 -6.63 3.95 -28.52
CA TRP A 20 -7.89 3.44 -27.98
C TRP A 20 -7.90 3.38 -26.46
N LEU A 21 -6.87 2.87 -25.83
CA LEU A 21 -6.72 2.88 -24.35
C LEU A 21 -6.79 4.30 -23.81
N ARG A 22 -6.23 5.27 -24.53
CA ARG A 22 -6.33 6.69 -24.19
C ARG A 22 -7.71 7.28 -24.42
N HIS A 23 -8.39 6.89 -25.48
CA HIS A 23 -9.66 7.50 -25.92
C HIS A 23 -10.90 6.84 -25.31
N GLU A 24 -11.01 5.53 -25.40
CA GLU A 24 -12.19 4.76 -24.98
C GLU A 24 -12.19 4.43 -23.48
N ALA A 25 -11.01 4.29 -22.86
CA ALA A 25 -10.89 4.14 -21.42
C ALA A 25 -11.11 5.44 -20.62
N GLY A 26 -11.58 6.52 -21.25
CA GLY A 26 -11.80 7.82 -20.62
C GLY A 26 -10.52 8.62 -20.35
N ALA A 27 -9.35 8.05 -20.65
CA ALA A 27 -8.06 8.65 -20.33
C ALA A 27 -7.76 9.94 -21.11
N ASN A 28 -8.28 10.07 -22.34
CA ASN A 28 -8.02 11.26 -23.16
C ASN A 28 -8.79 12.52 -22.72
N ARG A 29 -9.90 12.36 -22.01
CA ARG A 29 -10.65 13.52 -21.49
C ARG A 29 -9.95 14.18 -20.30
N TYR A 30 -9.00 13.48 -19.65
CA TYR A 30 -8.40 13.88 -18.41
C TYR A 30 -6.87 13.93 -18.40
N SER A 31 -6.24 13.90 -19.59
CA SER A 31 -4.76 14.03 -19.78
C SER A 31 -3.90 13.23 -18.78
N LEU A 32 -4.42 12.10 -18.28
CA LEU A 32 -3.59 11.11 -17.61
C LEU A 32 -2.79 10.39 -18.69
N ASN A 33 -1.50 10.69 -18.82
CA ASN A 33 -0.56 9.84 -19.54
C ASN A 33 -0.49 8.52 -18.78
N ILE A 34 -1.29 7.53 -19.21
CA ILE A 34 -1.34 6.23 -18.56
C ILE A 34 -0.15 5.43 -19.08
N PRO A 35 0.77 5.00 -18.21
CA PRO A 35 1.83 4.11 -18.62
C PRO A 35 1.21 2.79 -19.05
N ILE A 36 1.37 2.43 -20.31
CA ILE A 36 1.14 1.06 -20.76
C ILE A 36 2.30 0.25 -20.25
N ILE A 37 2.01 -0.67 -19.34
CA ILE A 37 3.02 -1.56 -18.77
C ILE A 37 3.62 -2.42 -19.88
N ASP A 38 4.94 -2.53 -19.90
CA ASP A 38 5.63 -3.40 -20.86
C ASP A 38 5.25 -4.86 -20.61
N VAL A 39 4.54 -5.44 -21.58
CA VAL A 39 4.10 -6.84 -21.61
C VAL A 39 4.86 -7.67 -22.65
N SER A 40 6.00 -7.18 -23.15
CA SER A 40 6.80 -7.87 -24.17
C SER A 40 7.48 -9.13 -23.61
N ASN A 41 7.89 -9.11 -22.35
CA ASN A 41 8.46 -10.29 -21.68
C ASN A 41 7.32 -11.15 -21.08
N LYS A 42 6.93 -12.20 -21.81
CA LYS A 42 5.83 -13.10 -21.47
C LYS A 42 6.28 -14.21 -20.52
N VAL A 43 6.40 -13.89 -19.24
CA VAL A 43 6.67 -14.87 -18.18
C VAL A 43 5.41 -15.03 -17.34
N ALA A 44 4.87 -16.24 -17.25
CA ALA A 44 3.61 -16.49 -16.52
C ALA A 44 3.69 -16.06 -15.05
N ASP A 45 4.82 -16.28 -14.38
CA ASP A 45 5.10 -15.92 -13.00
C ASP A 45 5.67 -14.48 -12.89
N ASP A 46 5.03 -13.54 -13.54
CA ASP A 46 5.37 -12.11 -13.40
C ASP A 46 5.01 -11.63 -11.99
N ARG A 47 5.96 -10.94 -11.35
CA ARG A 47 5.81 -10.46 -9.97
C ARG A 47 5.10 -9.12 -9.86
N ARG A 48 4.83 -8.46 -10.98
CA ARG A 48 4.07 -7.21 -11.01
C ARG A 48 2.60 -7.49 -10.73
N GLU A 49 2.04 -6.67 -9.85
CA GLU A 49 0.66 -6.82 -9.38
C GLU A 49 -0.13 -5.52 -9.59
N TRP A 50 -1.43 -5.62 -9.61
CA TRP A 50 -2.36 -4.49 -9.61
C TRP A 50 -3.31 -4.61 -8.42
N LEU A 51 -3.83 -3.48 -7.96
CA LEU A 51 -4.80 -3.39 -6.87
C LEU A 51 -5.77 -2.25 -7.16
N ILE A 52 -7.04 -2.47 -6.88
CA ILE A 52 -8.06 -1.43 -6.77
C ILE A 52 -8.82 -1.62 -5.47
N THR A 53 -9.27 -0.51 -4.87
CA THR A 53 -9.94 -0.48 -3.56
C THR A 53 -11.21 0.36 -3.62
N ASN A 54 -12.07 0.23 -2.61
CA ASN A 54 -13.32 0.99 -2.53
C ASN A 54 -13.40 1.95 -1.33
N GLY A 55 -12.31 2.17 -0.59
CA GLY A 55 -12.32 3.00 0.62
C GLY A 55 -13.04 2.37 1.82
N LEU A 56 -13.46 1.10 1.74
CA LEU A 56 -14.07 0.34 2.84
C LEU A 56 -13.18 -0.83 3.31
N GLY A 57 -11.96 -0.96 2.76
CA GLY A 57 -11.07 -2.10 3.00
C GLY A 57 -11.26 -3.26 2.03
N SER A 58 -12.31 -3.24 1.21
CA SER A 58 -12.50 -4.21 0.13
C SER A 58 -11.60 -3.90 -1.05
N TYR A 59 -11.22 -4.92 -1.79
CA TYR A 59 -10.34 -4.77 -2.93
C TYR A 59 -10.55 -5.84 -4.01
N ALA A 60 -9.96 -5.59 -5.18
CA ALA A 60 -9.65 -6.59 -6.20
C ALA A 60 -8.17 -6.50 -6.55
N SER A 61 -7.52 -7.65 -6.75
CA SER A 61 -6.08 -7.73 -7.03
C SER A 61 -5.71 -9.06 -7.71
N ALA A 62 -4.72 -9.01 -8.57
CA ALA A 62 -4.03 -10.16 -9.16
C ALA A 62 -2.66 -9.72 -9.71
N ASN A 63 -1.90 -10.64 -10.33
CA ASN A 63 -0.75 -10.21 -11.10
C ASN A 63 -1.19 -9.53 -12.42
N ILE A 64 -0.25 -8.93 -13.16
CA ILE A 64 -0.57 -8.21 -14.42
C ILE A 64 -1.16 -9.10 -15.53
N TRP A 65 -1.12 -10.42 -15.40
CA TRP A 65 -1.77 -11.36 -16.31
C TRP A 65 -3.18 -11.76 -15.89
N GLY A 66 -3.67 -11.22 -14.74
CA GLY A 66 -4.94 -11.62 -14.13
C GLY A 66 -4.88 -12.96 -13.39
N ALA A 67 -3.68 -13.51 -13.14
CA ALA A 67 -3.49 -14.75 -12.43
C ALA A 67 -3.41 -14.55 -10.91
N ASN A 68 -4.03 -15.42 -10.14
CA ASN A 68 -3.91 -15.46 -8.68
C ASN A 68 -2.60 -16.14 -8.29
N THR A 69 -1.61 -15.36 -7.85
CA THR A 69 -0.29 -15.85 -7.40
C THR A 69 -0.13 -15.81 -5.88
N ARG A 70 -1.12 -15.23 -5.19
CA ARG A 70 -1.22 -15.12 -3.73
C ARG A 70 -2.59 -15.58 -3.24
N ARG A 71 -2.68 -16.05 -1.99
CA ARG A 71 -3.97 -16.31 -1.33
C ARG A 71 -4.86 -15.07 -1.25
N TYR A 72 -4.25 -13.88 -1.24
CA TYR A 72 -4.92 -12.60 -1.15
C TYR A 72 -5.50 -12.11 -2.48
N HIS A 73 -5.15 -12.72 -3.61
CA HIS A 73 -5.68 -12.36 -4.91
C HIS A 73 -7.13 -12.82 -5.09
N GLY A 74 -7.93 -11.95 -5.69
CA GLY A 74 -9.32 -12.19 -6.03
C GLY A 74 -9.92 -11.01 -6.77
N LEU A 75 -10.95 -11.26 -7.57
CA LEU A 75 -11.69 -10.21 -8.26
C LEU A 75 -12.69 -9.50 -7.34
N PHE A 76 -13.13 -10.16 -6.24
CA PHE A 76 -13.94 -9.51 -5.22
C PHE A 76 -13.60 -10.05 -3.84
N VAL A 77 -12.94 -9.20 -3.06
CA VAL A 77 -12.55 -9.48 -1.66
C VAL A 77 -13.18 -8.40 -0.78
N PRO A 78 -14.50 -8.52 -0.46
CA PRO A 78 -15.18 -7.55 0.39
C PRO A 78 -14.70 -7.60 1.83
N ALA A 79 -14.66 -6.43 2.47
CA ALA A 79 -14.56 -6.28 3.91
C ALA A 79 -15.97 -6.37 4.51
N LEU A 80 -16.31 -7.48 5.14
CA LEU A 80 -17.65 -7.71 5.68
C LEU A 80 -17.95 -6.83 6.89
N ASP A 81 -16.92 -6.42 7.62
CA ASP A 81 -16.95 -5.44 8.70
C ASP A 81 -15.87 -4.37 8.45
N PRO A 82 -16.17 -3.34 7.65
CA PRO A 82 -15.17 -2.39 7.17
C PRO A 82 -14.27 -1.80 8.27
N PRO A 83 -12.94 -1.81 8.10
CA PRO A 83 -12.16 -2.27 6.95
C PRO A 83 -11.66 -3.72 7.07
N VAL A 84 -12.16 -4.48 8.01
CA VAL A 84 -11.70 -5.82 8.42
C VAL A 84 -12.66 -6.93 7.96
N SER A 85 -12.37 -8.18 8.37
CA SER A 85 -13.16 -9.36 7.96
C SER A 85 -13.19 -9.53 6.43
N ARG A 86 -12.02 -9.34 5.80
CA ARG A 86 -11.85 -9.47 4.35
C ARG A 86 -12.03 -10.92 3.92
N THR A 87 -12.98 -11.16 3.02
CA THR A 87 -13.40 -12.50 2.58
C THR A 87 -13.29 -12.63 1.07
N VAL A 88 -12.58 -13.63 0.56
CA VAL A 88 -12.54 -13.92 -0.88
C VAL A 88 -13.87 -14.54 -1.28
N MET A 89 -14.64 -13.84 -2.14
CA MET A 89 -15.96 -14.32 -2.61
C MET A 89 -15.97 -14.60 -4.11
N LEU A 90 -15.43 -13.72 -4.96
CA LEU A 90 -15.17 -14.01 -6.36
C LEU A 90 -13.66 -14.11 -6.55
N SER A 91 -13.17 -15.34 -6.67
CA SER A 91 -11.74 -15.59 -6.83
C SER A 91 -11.26 -15.12 -8.22
N ARG A 92 -11.99 -15.51 -9.28
CA ARG A 92 -11.63 -15.23 -10.67
C ARG A 92 -12.78 -15.46 -11.63
N ILE A 93 -12.63 -15.00 -12.86
CA ILE A 93 -13.42 -15.40 -14.01
C ILE A 93 -12.48 -16.01 -15.02
N ASP A 94 -12.77 -17.22 -15.48
CA ASP A 94 -12.01 -17.89 -16.53
C ASP A 94 -12.74 -17.70 -17.87
N GLU A 95 -12.17 -16.87 -18.74
CA GLU A 95 -12.76 -16.46 -20.01
C GLU A 95 -12.42 -17.44 -21.13
N VAL A 96 -13.43 -17.77 -21.96
CA VAL A 96 -13.27 -18.59 -23.16
C VAL A 96 -13.94 -17.90 -24.34
N VAL A 97 -13.18 -17.58 -25.39
CA VAL A 97 -13.74 -17.14 -26.67
C VAL A 97 -14.05 -18.39 -27.50
N VAL A 98 -15.34 -18.59 -27.76
CA VAL A 98 -15.82 -19.72 -28.56
C VAL A 98 -16.00 -19.25 -30.01
N SER A 99 -15.26 -19.84 -30.94
CA SER A 99 -15.34 -19.53 -32.34
C SER A 99 -16.51 -20.24 -33.00
N SER A 100 -17.16 -19.56 -33.93
CA SER A 100 -18.30 -20.09 -34.69
C SER A 100 -17.92 -21.00 -35.89
N GLY A 101 -16.62 -21.29 -36.12
CA GLY A 101 -16.10 -22.05 -37.26
C GLY A 101 -14.95 -23.01 -36.92
N GLN A 102 -14.80 -24.07 -37.73
CA GLN A 102 -13.80 -25.15 -37.49
C GLN A 102 -12.32 -24.74 -37.66
N GLU A 103 -12.01 -23.54 -38.12
CA GLU A 103 -10.64 -23.07 -38.41
C GLU A 103 -10.26 -21.78 -37.66
N GLU A 104 -11.09 -21.30 -36.71
CA GLU A 104 -10.86 -20.03 -36.06
C GLU A 104 -10.27 -20.20 -34.66
N GLU A 105 -9.15 -19.54 -34.39
CA GLU A 105 -8.45 -19.54 -33.08
C GLU A 105 -9.25 -18.78 -32.01
N GLY A 106 -10.29 -19.40 -31.47
CA GLY A 106 -10.85 -19.06 -30.18
C GLY A 106 -9.88 -19.46 -29.06
N GLY A 107 -10.35 -19.57 -27.87
CA GLY A 107 -9.64 -20.25 -26.78
C GLY A 107 -9.67 -19.51 -25.45
N GLU A 108 -9.07 -20.15 -24.49
CA GLU A 108 -9.01 -19.71 -23.09
C GLU A 108 -8.09 -18.52 -22.92
N LEU A 109 -8.53 -17.53 -22.09
CA LEU A 109 -7.78 -16.30 -21.80
C LEU A 109 -7.29 -16.24 -20.37
N ALA A 110 -7.77 -17.12 -19.49
CA ALA A 110 -7.31 -17.21 -18.12
C ALA A 110 -5.85 -17.69 -18.03
N THR A 111 -5.19 -17.36 -16.93
CA THR A 111 -3.86 -17.87 -16.58
C THR A 111 -3.92 -18.49 -15.20
N ASN A 112 -3.74 -19.81 -15.09
CA ASN A 112 -3.86 -20.54 -13.86
C ASN A 112 -2.59 -21.33 -13.54
N PHE A 113 -2.16 -21.24 -12.28
CA PHE A 113 -1.10 -22.07 -11.73
C PHE A 113 -1.71 -23.27 -11.02
N TRP A 114 -1.12 -24.45 -11.22
CA TRP A 114 -1.58 -25.71 -10.64
C TRP A 114 -0.49 -26.35 -9.79
N SER A 115 -0.85 -27.05 -8.73
CA SER A 115 0.07 -27.76 -7.84
C SER A 115 0.95 -28.78 -8.55
N SER A 116 0.57 -29.21 -9.75
CA SER A 116 1.37 -30.07 -10.63
C SER A 116 2.59 -29.36 -11.26
N GLY A 117 2.76 -28.04 -11.00
CA GLY A 117 3.77 -27.20 -11.63
C GLY A 117 3.41 -26.72 -13.03
N LYS A 118 2.20 -27.02 -13.52
CA LYS A 118 1.73 -26.54 -14.83
C LYS A 118 1.12 -25.15 -14.71
N VAL A 119 1.28 -24.36 -15.78
CA VAL A 119 0.48 -23.16 -16.04
C VAL A 119 -0.48 -23.51 -17.17
N ALA A 120 -1.78 -23.48 -16.92
CA ALA A 120 -2.81 -23.82 -17.90
C ALA A 120 -4.19 -23.29 -17.45
N PRO A 121 -4.95 -22.62 -18.33
CA PRO A 121 -4.51 -22.17 -19.66
C PRO A 121 -3.41 -21.10 -19.58
N GLU A 122 -2.80 -20.77 -20.72
CA GLU A 122 -1.72 -19.80 -20.84
C GLU A 122 -2.23 -18.49 -21.48
N GLY A 123 -3.32 -17.94 -20.95
CA GLY A 123 -3.95 -16.72 -21.49
C GLY A 123 -3.03 -15.51 -21.54
N TYR A 124 -2.01 -15.46 -20.66
CA TYR A 124 -0.99 -14.40 -20.66
C TYR A 124 -0.27 -14.25 -22.00
N GLN A 125 -0.18 -15.32 -22.80
CA GLN A 125 0.41 -15.26 -24.15
C GLN A 125 -0.41 -14.38 -25.10
N LYS A 126 -1.72 -14.22 -24.87
CA LYS A 126 -2.64 -13.44 -25.70
C LYS A 126 -2.75 -11.98 -25.28
N VAL A 127 -2.28 -11.60 -24.11
CA VAL A 127 -2.27 -10.20 -23.65
C VAL A 127 -1.30 -9.39 -24.51
N VAL A 128 -1.75 -8.32 -25.14
CA VAL A 128 -0.93 -7.43 -25.98
C VAL A 128 -0.75 -6.05 -25.37
N ALA A 129 -1.58 -5.68 -24.38
CA ALA A 129 -1.41 -4.47 -23.59
C ALA A 129 -2.04 -4.65 -22.20
N PHE A 130 -1.47 -3.96 -21.20
CA PHE A 130 -2.02 -3.81 -19.86
C PHE A 130 -1.83 -2.38 -19.39
N SER A 131 -2.86 -1.81 -18.75
CA SER A 131 -2.81 -0.51 -18.06
C SER A 131 -3.50 -0.65 -16.71
N PRO A 132 -2.89 -0.18 -15.60
CA PRO A 132 -3.52 -0.23 -14.28
C PRO A 132 -4.54 0.89 -14.03
N TYR A 133 -4.55 1.95 -14.84
CA TYR A 133 -5.34 3.15 -14.61
C TYR A 133 -6.14 3.60 -15.83
N PRO A 134 -7.30 4.28 -15.65
CA PRO A 134 -7.98 4.57 -14.38
C PRO A 134 -8.56 3.33 -13.71
N ALA A 135 -8.66 2.23 -14.45
CA ALA A 135 -9.06 0.90 -14.00
C ALA A 135 -8.17 -0.15 -14.68
N PRO A 136 -7.79 -1.24 -14.02
CA PRO A 136 -7.03 -2.32 -14.63
C PRO A 136 -7.67 -2.79 -15.93
N THR A 137 -6.94 -2.64 -17.03
CA THR A 137 -7.41 -2.87 -18.40
C THR A 137 -6.45 -3.78 -19.15
N TRP A 138 -6.94 -4.90 -19.64
CA TRP A 138 -6.21 -5.85 -20.50
C TRP A 138 -6.75 -5.79 -21.92
N VAL A 139 -5.86 -5.89 -22.89
CA VAL A 139 -6.20 -6.11 -24.29
C VAL A 139 -5.65 -7.47 -24.71
N TYR A 140 -6.55 -8.38 -25.08
CA TYR A 140 -6.21 -9.70 -25.59
C TYR A 140 -6.33 -9.71 -27.11
N SER A 141 -5.33 -10.25 -27.81
CA SER A 141 -5.41 -10.54 -29.23
C SER A 141 -5.99 -11.93 -29.43
N VAL A 142 -7.18 -12.04 -29.96
CA VAL A 142 -7.92 -13.30 -30.17
C VAL A 142 -8.65 -13.30 -31.50
N ALA A 143 -8.68 -14.47 -32.15
CA ALA A 143 -9.40 -14.66 -33.42
C ALA A 143 -9.13 -13.50 -34.40
N HIS A 144 -10.15 -12.76 -34.75
CA HIS A 144 -10.16 -11.68 -35.76
C HIS A 144 -10.26 -10.27 -35.12
N GLY A 145 -9.79 -10.09 -33.87
CA GLY A 145 -9.90 -8.81 -33.18
C GLY A 145 -9.24 -8.78 -31.82
N PHE A 146 -9.74 -7.87 -31.01
CA PHE A 146 -9.26 -7.62 -29.68
C PHE A 146 -10.41 -7.71 -28.67
N LEU A 147 -10.21 -8.48 -27.60
CA LEU A 147 -11.09 -8.45 -26.43
C LEU A 147 -10.44 -7.56 -25.36
N VAL A 148 -11.19 -6.57 -24.89
CA VAL A 148 -10.76 -5.68 -23.83
C VAL A 148 -11.48 -6.06 -22.54
N LYS A 149 -10.73 -6.36 -21.48
CA LYS A 149 -11.23 -6.62 -20.12
C LYS A 149 -10.89 -5.44 -19.23
N GLN A 150 -11.87 -4.98 -18.44
CA GLN A 150 -11.69 -3.93 -17.44
C GLN A 150 -12.25 -4.37 -16.10
N VAL A 151 -11.57 -4.02 -14.98
CA VAL A 151 -12.03 -4.32 -13.62
C VAL A 151 -12.09 -3.01 -12.84
N ALA A 152 -13.21 -2.72 -12.19
CA ALA A 152 -13.46 -1.44 -11.57
C ALA A 152 -14.22 -1.57 -10.23
N MET A 153 -13.92 -0.72 -9.26
CA MET A 153 -14.65 -0.57 -8.00
C MET A 153 -15.02 0.89 -7.76
N LEU A 154 -16.24 1.14 -7.29
CA LEU A 154 -16.67 2.49 -6.91
C LEU A 154 -16.44 2.72 -5.41
N ALA A 155 -15.99 3.94 -5.07
CA ALA A 155 -15.78 4.33 -3.68
C ALA A 155 -17.06 4.17 -2.83
N GLY A 156 -16.92 3.58 -1.65
CA GLY A 156 -18.02 3.37 -0.70
C GLY A 156 -19.02 2.28 -1.09
N LYS A 157 -18.73 1.43 -2.11
CA LYS A 157 -19.59 0.35 -2.56
C LYS A 157 -18.93 -1.02 -2.41
N GLN A 158 -19.63 -1.96 -1.80
CA GLN A 158 -19.23 -3.37 -1.72
C GLN A 158 -19.59 -4.08 -3.03
N ALA A 159 -18.97 -3.64 -4.12
CA ALA A 159 -19.21 -4.15 -5.46
C ALA A 159 -17.97 -3.98 -6.36
N VAL A 160 -17.75 -4.95 -7.23
CA VAL A 160 -16.78 -4.88 -8.33
C VAL A 160 -17.52 -5.03 -9.65
N TYR A 161 -17.08 -4.28 -10.65
CA TYR A 161 -17.59 -4.31 -12.02
C TYR A 161 -16.51 -4.85 -12.93
N ILE A 162 -16.85 -5.85 -13.74
CA ILE A 162 -15.96 -6.46 -14.73
C ILE A 162 -16.59 -6.33 -16.10
N GLY A 163 -15.95 -5.59 -16.98
CA GLY A 163 -16.44 -5.34 -18.33
C GLY A 163 -15.62 -6.05 -19.40
N TYR A 164 -16.28 -6.48 -20.47
CA TYR A 164 -15.66 -7.04 -21.66
C TYR A 164 -16.20 -6.32 -22.88
N SER A 165 -15.32 -5.75 -23.71
CA SER A 165 -15.67 -5.05 -24.95
C SER A 165 -15.00 -5.74 -26.13
N TRP A 166 -15.75 -5.97 -27.20
CA TRP A 166 -15.24 -6.62 -28.40
C TRP A 166 -14.95 -5.63 -29.52
N ILE A 167 -13.79 -5.74 -30.13
CA ILE A 167 -13.36 -4.96 -31.28
C ILE A 167 -12.85 -5.92 -32.37
N GLY A 168 -13.68 -6.24 -33.34
CA GLY A 168 -13.29 -7.24 -34.34
C GLY A 168 -14.23 -7.29 -35.51
N PHE A 169 -13.83 -8.03 -36.56
CA PHE A 169 -14.57 -8.09 -37.84
C PHE A 169 -15.81 -8.97 -37.79
N LYS A 170 -15.86 -9.93 -36.88
CA LYS A 170 -16.97 -10.87 -36.73
C LYS A 170 -17.42 -10.92 -35.29
N PRO A 171 -18.70 -11.19 -34.99
CA PRO A 171 -19.16 -11.47 -33.64
C PRO A 171 -18.40 -12.64 -33.01
N ILE A 172 -18.25 -12.58 -31.73
CA ILE A 172 -17.72 -13.70 -30.87
C ILE A 172 -18.78 -14.16 -29.90
N ASN A 173 -18.71 -15.41 -29.50
CA ASN A 173 -19.38 -15.91 -28.32
C ASN A 173 -18.35 -16.00 -27.19
N LEU A 174 -18.61 -15.31 -26.07
CA LEU A 174 -17.75 -15.26 -24.91
C LEU A 174 -18.42 -16.04 -23.78
N ALA A 175 -17.75 -17.09 -23.30
CA ALA A 175 -18.13 -17.84 -22.11
C ALA A 175 -17.27 -17.38 -20.93
N LEU A 176 -17.91 -17.06 -19.81
CA LEU A 176 -17.31 -16.53 -18.59
C LEU A 176 -17.60 -17.46 -17.42
N ASN A 177 -16.60 -18.25 -17.01
CA ASN A 177 -16.73 -19.22 -15.93
C ASN A 177 -16.42 -18.56 -14.59
N LEU A 178 -17.41 -18.48 -13.70
CA LEU A 178 -17.32 -17.81 -12.41
C LEU A 178 -16.73 -18.76 -11.36
N MET A 179 -15.51 -18.50 -10.91
CA MET A 179 -14.83 -19.25 -9.86
C MET A 179 -15.02 -18.52 -8.52
N VAL A 180 -15.87 -19.05 -7.68
CA VAL A 180 -16.22 -18.46 -6.37
C VAL A 180 -15.55 -19.17 -5.22
N ASN A 181 -15.47 -18.48 -4.09
CA ASN A 181 -14.99 -18.98 -2.83
C ASN A 181 -15.79 -18.35 -1.68
N HIS A 182 -15.56 -18.76 -0.45
CA HIS A 182 -16.03 -18.06 0.74
C HIS A 182 -15.06 -18.36 1.88
N ARG A 183 -13.97 -17.62 1.94
CA ARG A 183 -12.94 -17.83 2.96
C ARG A 183 -12.37 -16.52 3.47
N ASP A 184 -11.92 -16.51 4.70
CA ASP A 184 -11.02 -15.47 5.18
C ASP A 184 -9.82 -15.33 4.25
N PHE A 185 -9.41 -14.12 3.96
CA PHE A 185 -8.34 -13.86 2.99
C PHE A 185 -6.95 -14.35 3.45
N HIS A 186 -6.77 -14.66 4.75
CA HIS A 186 -5.58 -15.31 5.30
C HIS A 186 -5.62 -16.84 5.20
N GLY A 187 -6.80 -17.42 4.94
CA GLY A 187 -7.01 -18.86 4.87
C GLY A 187 -6.89 -19.44 3.48
N GLU A 188 -7.16 -20.73 3.38
CA GLU A 188 -7.31 -21.50 2.15
C GLU A 188 -8.62 -22.27 2.19
N THR A 189 -9.16 -22.63 1.02
CA THR A 189 -10.33 -23.50 0.88
C THR A 189 -9.93 -24.84 0.28
N HIS A 190 -10.38 -25.91 0.92
CA HIS A 190 -10.36 -27.26 0.37
C HIS A 190 -11.80 -27.72 0.15
N GLY A 191 -12.17 -27.87 -1.11
CA GLY A 191 -13.51 -28.31 -1.51
C GLY A 191 -13.76 -29.76 -1.13
N ASN A 192 -15.00 -30.17 -1.21
CA ASN A 192 -15.41 -31.57 -1.15
C ASN A 192 -16.71 -31.76 -1.94
N ASN A 193 -17.00 -32.99 -2.34
CA ASN A 193 -18.14 -33.28 -3.19
C ASN A 193 -19.51 -33.11 -2.50
N ASP A 194 -19.54 -33.00 -1.18
CA ASP A 194 -20.76 -32.81 -0.40
C ASP A 194 -21.04 -31.33 -0.06
N TRP A 195 -20.09 -30.44 -0.33
CA TRP A 195 -20.25 -29.01 -0.08
C TRP A 195 -20.66 -28.27 -1.34
N HIS A 196 -21.91 -27.89 -1.40
CA HIS A 196 -22.50 -27.14 -2.49
C HIS A 196 -22.92 -25.75 -1.99
N PHE A 197 -22.63 -24.72 -2.78
CA PHE A 197 -23.13 -23.38 -2.49
C PHE A 197 -24.58 -23.30 -2.96
N GLU A 198 -25.44 -22.75 -2.10
CA GLU A 198 -26.83 -22.51 -2.45
C GLU A 198 -26.90 -21.39 -3.50
N GLN A 199 -27.64 -21.62 -4.57
CA GLN A 199 -27.85 -20.64 -5.64
C GLN A 199 -29.33 -20.38 -5.85
N SER A 200 -29.64 -19.13 -6.24
CA SER A 200 -30.97 -18.76 -6.72
C SER A 200 -30.88 -17.76 -7.86
N LEU A 201 -31.74 -17.95 -8.87
CA LEU A 201 -31.77 -17.11 -10.07
C LEU A 201 -33.05 -16.30 -10.10
N TRP A 202 -32.94 -15.03 -10.46
CA TRP A 202 -34.11 -14.18 -10.73
C TRP A 202 -33.77 -13.09 -11.75
N THR A 203 -34.81 -12.44 -12.25
CA THR A 203 -34.66 -11.33 -13.18
C THR A 203 -35.21 -10.05 -12.54
N ASN A 204 -34.47 -8.97 -12.65
CA ASN A 204 -34.88 -7.64 -12.25
C ASN A 204 -34.62 -6.64 -13.38
N ASN A 205 -35.60 -5.84 -13.77
CA ASN A 205 -35.51 -4.89 -14.88
C ASN A 205 -34.94 -5.52 -16.18
N ALA A 206 -35.38 -6.73 -16.53
CA ALA A 206 -34.90 -7.55 -17.65
C ALA A 206 -33.41 -7.97 -17.56
N GLN A 207 -32.74 -7.76 -16.45
CA GLN A 207 -31.37 -8.22 -16.19
C GLN A 207 -31.41 -9.46 -15.29
N ALA A 208 -30.69 -10.50 -15.68
CA ALA A 208 -30.58 -11.72 -14.89
C ALA A 208 -29.61 -11.52 -13.71
N ARG A 209 -29.88 -12.21 -12.62
CA ARG A 209 -29.11 -12.18 -11.37
C ARG A 209 -28.99 -13.57 -10.78
N ALA A 210 -27.85 -13.84 -10.18
CA ALA A 210 -27.60 -15.04 -9.40
C ALA A 210 -27.16 -14.65 -7.99
N SER A 211 -27.81 -15.25 -6.98
CA SER A 211 -27.32 -15.22 -5.60
C SER A 211 -26.59 -16.50 -5.30
N ILE A 212 -25.45 -16.39 -4.64
CA ILE A 212 -24.57 -17.51 -4.29
C ILE A 212 -24.23 -17.42 -2.80
N LYS A 213 -24.53 -18.48 -2.03
CA LYS A 213 -24.27 -18.56 -0.59
C LYS A 213 -23.54 -19.86 -0.26
N ALA A 214 -22.41 -19.74 0.41
CA ALA A 214 -21.59 -20.88 0.79
C ALA A 214 -22.23 -21.78 1.86
N TYR A 215 -23.04 -21.17 2.77
CA TYR A 215 -23.81 -21.81 3.84
C TYR A 215 -24.94 -20.88 4.28
N ALA A 216 -25.89 -21.39 5.05
CA ALA A 216 -27.14 -20.68 5.35
C ALA A 216 -27.00 -19.25 5.89
N ASP A 217 -26.01 -19.03 6.78
CA ASP A 217 -25.77 -17.72 7.40
C ASP A 217 -24.64 -16.93 6.70
N ALA A 218 -24.11 -17.44 5.59
CA ALA A 218 -23.06 -16.74 4.84
C ALA A 218 -23.61 -15.46 4.21
N PRO A 219 -22.80 -14.39 4.15
CA PRO A 219 -23.07 -13.24 3.29
C PRO A 219 -23.33 -13.68 1.85
N GLU A 220 -24.31 -13.06 1.24
CA GLU A 220 -24.74 -13.36 -0.10
C GLU A 220 -23.86 -12.64 -1.13
N LEU A 221 -23.26 -13.40 -2.04
CA LEU A 221 -22.62 -12.90 -3.25
C LEU A 221 -23.70 -12.79 -4.33
N VAL A 222 -23.96 -11.57 -4.80
CA VAL A 222 -24.89 -11.34 -5.92
C VAL A 222 -24.10 -11.06 -7.19
N ILE A 223 -24.31 -11.89 -8.19
CA ILE A 223 -23.80 -11.68 -9.56
C ILE A 223 -24.93 -11.11 -10.40
N SER A 224 -24.73 -9.96 -11.01
CA SER A 224 -25.65 -9.29 -11.90
C SER A 224 -24.96 -8.94 -13.21
N PHE A 225 -25.66 -8.95 -14.32
CA PHE A 225 -25.08 -8.57 -15.62
C PHE A 225 -26.11 -7.84 -16.50
N ASN A 226 -25.63 -6.96 -17.36
CA ASN A 226 -26.49 -6.10 -18.17
C ASN A 226 -27.17 -6.88 -19.31
N HIS A 227 -26.54 -7.93 -19.86
CA HIS A 227 -27.12 -8.86 -20.82
C HIS A 227 -26.32 -10.17 -20.90
N GLY A 228 -26.91 -11.23 -21.45
CA GLY A 228 -26.32 -12.57 -21.56
C GLY A 228 -27.16 -13.62 -20.86
N ASP A 229 -26.81 -14.87 -21.04
CA ASP A 229 -27.46 -16.04 -20.47
C ASP A 229 -26.59 -16.64 -19.36
N TYR A 230 -27.14 -16.88 -18.19
CA TYR A 230 -26.45 -17.51 -17.07
C TYR A 230 -26.95 -18.94 -16.86
N ARG A 231 -26.01 -19.84 -16.66
CA ARG A 231 -26.25 -21.25 -16.31
C ARG A 231 -25.53 -21.60 -15.01
N GLU A 232 -26.26 -22.15 -14.07
CA GLU A 232 -25.71 -22.66 -12.82
C GLU A 232 -24.79 -23.87 -13.05
N HIS A 233 -23.72 -23.89 -12.28
CA HIS A 233 -22.80 -25.01 -12.09
C HIS A 233 -22.52 -25.22 -10.60
N SER A 234 -21.94 -26.36 -10.24
CA SER A 234 -21.55 -26.68 -8.85
C SER A 234 -20.39 -27.67 -8.85
N ASP A 235 -19.37 -27.37 -9.61
CA ASP A 235 -18.22 -28.25 -9.83
C ASP A 235 -16.98 -27.66 -9.17
N TRP A 236 -16.30 -28.45 -8.32
CA TRP A 236 -15.05 -28.00 -7.73
C TRP A 236 -13.91 -28.14 -8.72
N TYR A 237 -13.09 -27.08 -8.82
CA TYR A 237 -11.80 -27.06 -9.48
C TYR A 237 -10.71 -27.12 -8.42
N TRP A 238 -9.90 -28.18 -8.49
CA TRP A 238 -8.99 -28.62 -7.45
C TRP A 238 -7.55 -28.21 -7.71
N ASN A 239 -6.79 -27.90 -6.61
CA ASN A 239 -5.34 -27.78 -6.63
C ASN A 239 -4.81 -26.57 -7.42
N TYR A 240 -5.46 -25.41 -7.32
CA TYR A 240 -4.82 -24.14 -7.67
C TYR A 240 -3.58 -23.92 -6.80
N TYR A 241 -2.57 -23.25 -7.32
CA TYR A 241 -1.29 -23.05 -6.66
C TYR A 241 -0.91 -21.58 -6.59
N TRP A 242 -0.38 -21.15 -5.44
CA TRP A 242 0.07 -19.79 -5.19
C TRP A 242 1.60 -19.70 -5.06
N PRO A 243 2.37 -19.40 -6.10
CA PRO A 243 3.82 -19.38 -6.05
C PRO A 243 4.38 -18.41 -5.01
N ARG A 244 3.70 -17.26 -4.76
CA ARG A 244 4.17 -16.28 -3.76
C ARG A 244 3.97 -16.75 -2.31
N GLU A 245 2.96 -17.57 -2.03
CA GLU A 245 2.80 -18.18 -0.70
C GLU A 245 3.81 -19.29 -0.48
N HIS A 246 4.11 -20.08 -1.52
CA HIS A 246 5.18 -21.08 -1.47
C HIS A 246 6.53 -20.47 -1.09
N GLU A 247 6.93 -19.38 -1.73
CA GLU A 247 8.15 -18.64 -1.41
C GLU A 247 8.21 -18.18 0.04
N ARG A 248 7.06 -17.88 0.62
CA ARG A 248 6.90 -17.45 2.02
C ARG A 248 6.83 -18.64 2.99
N GLY A 249 6.91 -19.87 2.52
CA GLY A 249 6.77 -21.08 3.35
C GLY A 249 5.41 -21.19 4.03
N LEU A 250 4.35 -20.72 3.36
CA LEU A 250 2.97 -20.78 3.80
C LEU A 250 2.20 -21.83 2.99
N PRO A 251 1.01 -22.27 3.44
CA PRO A 251 0.13 -23.10 2.60
C PRO A 251 -0.13 -22.37 1.27
N ASP A 252 0.03 -23.10 0.17
CA ASP A 252 0.20 -22.54 -1.17
C ASP A 252 -0.80 -23.05 -2.20
N GLY A 253 -1.88 -23.68 -1.73
CA GLY A 253 -2.91 -24.25 -2.60
C GLY A 253 -4.33 -23.98 -2.13
N GLU A 254 -5.26 -23.92 -3.08
CA GLU A 254 -6.69 -23.85 -2.79
C GLU A 254 -7.52 -24.55 -3.87
N ASP A 255 -8.80 -24.77 -3.55
CA ASP A 255 -9.83 -25.19 -4.49
C ASP A 255 -10.87 -24.09 -4.65
N ASN A 256 -11.44 -23.93 -5.86
CA ASN A 256 -12.50 -22.96 -6.14
C ASN A 256 -13.73 -23.67 -6.70
N LEU A 257 -14.92 -23.20 -6.33
CA LEU A 257 -16.18 -23.69 -6.90
C LEU A 257 -16.47 -22.95 -8.21
N HIS A 258 -16.64 -23.68 -9.31
CA HIS A 258 -17.26 -23.18 -10.51
C HIS A 258 -18.78 -23.08 -10.25
N ALA A 259 -19.24 -21.88 -9.93
CA ALA A 259 -20.63 -21.66 -9.54
C ALA A 259 -21.54 -21.47 -10.76
N GLY A 260 -21.00 -20.99 -11.88
CA GLY A 260 -21.82 -20.76 -13.06
C GLY A 260 -21.04 -20.25 -14.26
N GLU A 261 -21.66 -20.40 -15.42
CA GLU A 261 -21.18 -19.92 -16.69
C GLU A 261 -22.12 -18.86 -17.24
N MET A 262 -21.58 -17.75 -17.66
CA MET A 262 -22.30 -16.72 -18.40
C MET A 262 -21.88 -16.76 -19.88
N ASN A 263 -22.86 -16.86 -20.77
CA ASN A 263 -22.64 -16.83 -22.22
C ASN A 263 -23.19 -15.54 -22.82
N VAL A 264 -22.38 -14.87 -23.62
CA VAL A 264 -22.77 -13.64 -24.32
C VAL A 264 -22.22 -13.61 -25.74
N ASN A 265 -23.05 -13.16 -26.70
CA ASN A 265 -22.63 -12.88 -28.06
C ASN A 265 -22.33 -11.40 -28.18
N LEU A 266 -21.12 -11.06 -28.65
CA LEU A 266 -20.66 -9.67 -28.78
C LEU A 266 -20.33 -9.40 -30.28
N SER A 267 -21.02 -8.42 -30.84
CA SER A 267 -20.69 -7.83 -32.14
C SER A 267 -19.64 -6.72 -31.96
N ASN A 268 -19.06 -6.25 -33.04
CA ASN A 268 -18.07 -5.18 -33.01
C ASN A 268 -18.62 -3.91 -32.33
N GLY A 269 -17.88 -3.44 -31.30
CA GLY A 269 -18.23 -2.27 -30.50
C GLY A 269 -19.22 -2.57 -29.37
N GLU A 270 -19.67 -3.81 -29.20
CA GLU A 270 -20.52 -4.19 -28.07
C GLU A 270 -19.69 -4.55 -26.85
N SER A 271 -20.30 -4.34 -25.67
CA SER A 271 -19.72 -4.64 -24.37
C SER A 271 -20.71 -5.38 -23.46
N VAL A 272 -20.20 -6.17 -22.53
CA VAL A 272 -20.96 -6.74 -21.43
C VAL A 272 -20.31 -6.35 -20.10
N THR A 273 -21.12 -6.06 -19.09
CA THR A 273 -20.66 -5.76 -17.73
C THR A 273 -21.27 -6.74 -16.75
N ILE A 274 -20.41 -7.34 -15.91
CA ILE A 274 -20.76 -8.14 -14.74
C ILE A 274 -20.53 -7.28 -13.51
N CYS A 275 -21.47 -7.32 -12.56
CA CYS A 275 -21.30 -6.76 -11.22
C CYS A 275 -21.33 -7.90 -10.20
N ALA A 276 -20.28 -8.07 -9.43
CA ALA A 276 -20.28 -8.92 -8.25
C ALA A 276 -20.35 -8.03 -6.99
N SER A 277 -21.33 -8.24 -6.14
CA SER A 277 -21.62 -7.36 -5.01
C SER A 277 -22.13 -8.11 -3.78
N LEU A 278 -22.04 -7.47 -2.60
CA LEU A 278 -22.89 -7.85 -1.48
C LEU A 278 -24.33 -7.39 -1.73
N ALA A 279 -25.31 -8.11 -1.20
CA ALA A 279 -26.74 -7.87 -1.46
C ALA A 279 -27.19 -6.41 -1.27
N ALA A 280 -26.64 -5.73 -0.22
CA ALA A 280 -26.99 -4.35 0.09
C ALA A 280 -26.50 -3.31 -0.95
N ASP A 281 -25.46 -3.64 -1.72
CA ASP A 281 -24.85 -2.75 -2.72
C ASP A 281 -25.10 -3.21 -4.17
N THR A 282 -26.00 -4.19 -4.35
CA THR A 282 -26.40 -4.64 -5.69
C THR A 282 -27.12 -3.51 -6.43
N PRO A 283 -26.64 -3.06 -7.61
CA PRO A 283 -27.29 -1.98 -8.35
C PRO A 283 -28.65 -2.42 -8.91
N GLU A 284 -29.60 -1.50 -9.03
CA GLU A 284 -30.91 -1.81 -9.67
C GLU A 284 -30.74 -2.23 -11.12
N THR A 285 -29.84 -1.59 -11.83
CA THR A 285 -29.40 -1.95 -13.18
C THR A 285 -27.88 -1.89 -13.24
N VAL A 286 -27.28 -2.88 -13.91
CA VAL A 286 -25.83 -2.91 -14.13
C VAL A 286 -25.50 -1.93 -15.27
N PRO A 287 -24.72 -0.86 -14.98
CA PRO A 287 -24.33 0.10 -16.01
C PRO A 287 -23.29 -0.50 -16.97
N ASP A 288 -23.07 0.15 -18.09
CA ASP A 288 -21.93 -0.17 -18.95
C ASP A 288 -20.60 0.14 -18.25
N ILE A 289 -19.58 -0.69 -18.49
CA ILE A 289 -18.27 -0.54 -17.85
C ILE A 289 -17.63 0.82 -18.16
N SER A 290 -17.86 1.38 -19.34
CA SER A 290 -17.33 2.69 -19.71
C SER A 290 -17.82 3.81 -18.80
N GLN A 291 -19.08 3.76 -18.35
CA GLN A 291 -19.65 4.73 -17.42
C GLN A 291 -19.01 4.65 -16.04
N ILE A 292 -18.70 3.42 -15.57
CA ILE A 292 -18.00 3.20 -14.29
C ILE A 292 -16.56 3.71 -14.37
N VAL A 293 -15.86 3.39 -15.44
CA VAL A 293 -14.47 3.84 -15.66
C VAL A 293 -14.39 5.37 -15.79
N GLU A 294 -15.36 6.01 -16.45
CA GLU A 294 -15.44 7.48 -16.54
C GLU A 294 -15.66 8.11 -15.15
N GLN A 295 -16.52 7.52 -14.32
CA GLN A 295 -16.72 7.98 -12.95
C GLN A 295 -15.44 7.88 -12.10
N ILE A 296 -14.70 6.77 -12.23
CA ILE A 296 -13.41 6.58 -11.52
C ILE A 296 -12.37 7.59 -12.03
N ALA A 297 -12.29 7.80 -13.34
CA ALA A 297 -11.37 8.80 -13.91
C ALA A 297 -11.69 10.21 -13.41
N GLY A 298 -12.96 10.56 -13.26
CA GLY A 298 -13.40 11.82 -12.64
C GLY A 298 -12.94 11.95 -11.18
N TYR A 299 -13.14 10.89 -10.40
CA TYR A 299 -12.68 10.85 -9.00
C TYR A 299 -11.15 10.97 -8.88
N HIS A 300 -10.39 10.26 -9.70
CA HIS A 300 -8.92 10.39 -9.73
C HIS A 300 -8.47 11.81 -10.06
N LYS A 301 -9.17 12.49 -10.98
CA LYS A 301 -8.89 13.89 -11.31
C LYS A 301 -9.13 14.81 -10.10
N GLU A 302 -10.20 14.60 -9.35
CA GLU A 302 -10.48 15.36 -8.12
C GLU A 302 -9.38 15.16 -7.08
N LEU A 303 -8.93 13.92 -6.86
CA LEU A 303 -7.83 13.62 -5.93
C LEU A 303 -6.53 14.35 -6.31
N ILE A 304 -6.16 14.32 -7.59
CA ILE A 304 -4.96 15.01 -8.10
C ILE A 304 -5.13 16.52 -7.96
N SER A 305 -6.34 17.07 -8.21
CA SER A 305 -6.62 18.50 -8.04
C SER A 305 -6.47 18.94 -6.60
N HIS A 306 -7.02 18.19 -5.62
CA HIS A 306 -6.85 18.51 -4.20
C HIS A 306 -5.38 18.47 -3.76
N ALA A 307 -4.60 17.51 -4.26
CA ALA A 307 -3.16 17.51 -4.00
C ALA A 307 -2.46 18.72 -4.63
N GLY A 308 -2.96 19.20 -5.77
CA GLY A 308 -2.49 20.43 -6.43
C GLY A 308 -2.76 21.70 -5.62
N GLU A 309 -3.81 21.74 -4.81
CA GLU A 309 -4.11 22.90 -3.93
C GLU A 309 -3.06 23.08 -2.82
N VAL A 310 -2.34 22.04 -2.45
CA VAL A 310 -1.28 22.08 -1.43
C VAL A 310 0.12 22.06 -2.01
N ASN A 311 0.23 21.89 -3.32
CA ASN A 311 1.50 21.85 -4.04
C ASN A 311 1.33 22.56 -5.39
N ASP A 312 1.86 23.80 -5.49
CA ASP A 312 1.72 24.66 -6.66
C ASP A 312 2.24 23.99 -7.96
N GLU A 313 3.26 23.14 -7.87
CA GLU A 313 3.78 22.42 -9.04
C GLU A 313 2.80 21.34 -9.54
N LEU A 314 2.08 20.64 -8.65
CA LEU A 314 0.98 19.77 -9.04
C LEU A 314 -0.17 20.58 -9.68
N ASN A 315 -0.38 21.80 -9.25
CA ASN A 315 -1.41 22.69 -9.79
C ASN A 315 -1.05 23.20 -11.19
N GLU A 316 0.20 23.62 -11.44
CA GLU A 316 0.71 23.98 -12.77
C GLU A 316 0.59 22.81 -13.76
N ILE A 317 0.72 21.57 -13.27
CA ILE A 317 0.53 20.36 -14.07
C ILE A 317 -0.94 20.15 -14.41
N SER A 318 -1.84 20.36 -13.45
CA SER A 318 -3.29 20.27 -13.68
C SER A 318 -3.77 21.28 -14.72
N GLU A 319 -3.21 22.49 -14.72
CA GLU A 319 -3.50 23.55 -15.68
C GLU A 319 -2.68 23.43 -16.99
N GLY A 320 -1.41 23.08 -16.89
CA GLY A 320 -0.49 22.92 -18.04
C GLY A 320 -0.80 21.68 -18.90
N LEU A 321 -1.39 20.65 -18.35
CA LEU A 321 -1.90 19.51 -19.12
C LEU A 321 -3.04 19.88 -20.07
N ALA A 322 -3.78 20.95 -19.78
CA ALA A 322 -4.72 21.53 -20.74
C ALA A 322 -4.01 22.26 -21.89
N MET A 323 -2.74 22.69 -21.72
CA MET A 323 -1.94 23.36 -22.74
C MET A 323 -0.95 22.43 -23.48
N LEU A 324 -0.55 21.29 -22.90
CA LEU A 324 0.44 20.35 -23.47
C LEU A 324 -0.15 19.34 -24.46
N GLU A 325 -1.42 19.36 -24.75
CA GLU A 325 -1.98 18.66 -25.92
C GLU A 325 -1.37 19.13 -27.27
N SER A 326 -0.55 20.20 -27.27
CA SER A 326 0.08 20.75 -28.45
C SER A 326 1.59 20.53 -28.61
N ALA A 327 2.29 19.97 -27.60
CA ALA A 327 3.74 19.75 -27.68
C ALA A 327 4.10 18.27 -27.48
N ALA A 328 3.98 17.50 -28.56
CA ALA A 328 4.65 16.20 -28.66
C ALA A 328 6.15 16.43 -28.66
N ASN A 329 6.83 16.05 -27.58
CA ASN A 329 8.19 15.53 -27.45
C ASN A 329 8.91 16.01 -26.21
N GLY A 330 9.16 15.08 -25.29
CA GLY A 330 10.29 15.11 -24.40
C GLY A 330 9.98 15.37 -22.92
N SER A 331 10.25 14.38 -22.10
CA SER A 331 10.50 14.44 -20.65
C SER A 331 9.34 14.87 -19.74
N THR A 332 8.34 14.00 -19.62
CA THR A 332 7.25 14.11 -18.61
C THR A 332 7.45 13.15 -17.44
N SER A 333 8.59 12.51 -17.27
CA SER A 333 8.79 11.42 -16.32
C SER A 333 8.76 11.83 -14.83
N GLY A 334 8.96 13.10 -14.52
CA GLY A 334 9.06 13.59 -13.14
C GLY A 334 7.72 13.82 -12.44
N LEU A 335 6.62 13.76 -13.18
CA LEU A 335 5.29 14.12 -12.69
C LEU A 335 4.35 12.92 -12.65
N GLU A 336 4.64 11.88 -13.43
CA GLU A 336 3.78 10.72 -13.55
C GLU A 336 3.82 9.87 -12.28
N ASP A 337 5.00 9.63 -11.71
CA ASP A 337 5.16 8.90 -10.46
C ASP A 337 4.53 9.63 -9.27
N LEU A 338 4.56 10.97 -9.24
CA LEU A 338 3.89 11.75 -8.20
C LEU A 338 2.37 11.59 -8.28
N LYS A 339 1.79 11.64 -9.47
CA LYS A 339 0.35 11.35 -9.66
C LYS A 339 0.00 9.93 -9.21
N GLN A 340 0.85 8.95 -9.55
CA GLN A 340 0.66 7.57 -9.11
C GLN A 340 0.70 7.45 -7.59
N LEU A 341 1.61 8.14 -6.91
CA LEU A 341 1.67 8.16 -5.44
C LEU A 341 0.41 8.80 -4.82
N VAL A 342 -0.15 9.86 -5.42
CA VAL A 342 -1.43 10.46 -4.95
C VAL A 342 -2.57 9.45 -5.06
N LEU A 343 -2.67 8.72 -6.18
CA LEU A 343 -3.68 7.68 -6.36
C LEU A 343 -3.44 6.49 -5.42
N ALA A 344 -2.19 6.07 -5.24
CA ALA A 344 -1.84 5.04 -4.29
C ALA A 344 -2.16 5.42 -2.84
N ALA A 345 -1.98 6.70 -2.47
CA ALA A 345 -2.30 7.20 -1.13
C ALA A 345 -3.79 7.00 -0.80
N ASP A 346 -4.68 7.16 -1.77
CA ASP A 346 -6.12 6.96 -1.58
C ASP A 346 -6.47 5.51 -1.27
N SER A 347 -5.75 4.56 -1.83
CA SER A 347 -5.99 3.13 -1.61
C SER A 347 -5.85 2.72 -0.13
N PHE A 348 -5.03 3.41 0.65
CA PHE A 348 -4.80 3.12 2.07
C PHE A 348 -5.80 3.79 3.01
N VAL A 349 -6.50 4.83 2.54
CA VAL A 349 -7.50 5.54 3.34
C VAL A 349 -8.82 4.77 3.31
N VAL A 350 -9.31 4.40 4.49
CA VAL A 350 -10.54 3.60 4.62
C VAL A 350 -11.47 4.18 5.66
N LYS A 351 -12.75 3.90 5.51
CA LYS A 351 -13.76 4.16 6.55
C LYS A 351 -13.86 2.98 7.50
N ARG A 352 -13.65 3.22 8.80
CA ARG A 352 -13.82 2.22 9.84
C ARG A 352 -15.24 2.24 10.39
N ALA A 353 -16.01 1.16 10.20
CA ALA A 353 -17.41 1.06 10.61
C ALA A 353 -17.58 1.21 12.12
N SER A 354 -16.72 0.56 12.94
CA SER A 354 -16.84 0.58 14.40
C SER A 354 -16.64 1.95 15.05
N THR A 355 -16.01 2.92 14.35
CA THR A 355 -15.77 4.28 14.85
C THR A 355 -16.48 5.34 14.02
N ASP A 356 -17.11 4.95 12.90
CA ASP A 356 -17.67 5.83 11.87
C ASP A 356 -16.70 6.97 11.47
N SER A 357 -15.43 6.62 11.29
CA SER A 357 -14.34 7.57 11.10
C SER A 357 -13.32 7.02 10.10
N PRO A 358 -12.54 7.86 9.41
CA PRO A 358 -11.45 7.39 8.58
C PRO A 358 -10.36 6.70 9.40
N SER A 359 -9.66 5.76 8.77
CA SER A 359 -8.47 5.08 9.25
C SER A 359 -7.50 4.84 8.09
N ILE A 360 -6.30 4.32 8.39
CA ILE A 360 -5.29 3.97 7.39
C ILE A 360 -4.96 2.49 7.50
N ILE A 361 -5.09 1.75 6.40
CA ILE A 361 -4.54 0.40 6.27
C ILE A 361 -3.03 0.51 6.10
N ALA A 362 -2.25 -0.19 6.94
CA ALA A 362 -0.80 -0.10 6.93
C ALA A 362 -0.18 -0.65 5.64
N GLY A 363 -0.80 -1.66 5.04
CA GLY A 363 -0.32 -2.22 3.77
C GLY A 363 -1.21 -3.31 3.18
N TYR A 364 -1.23 -3.37 1.86
CA TYR A 364 -1.89 -4.42 1.10
C TYR A 364 -0.88 -5.52 0.74
N HIS A 365 -1.27 -6.80 0.86
CA HIS A 365 -2.69 -7.19 1.03
C HIS A 365 -3.08 -7.44 2.50
N TRP A 366 -2.15 -7.75 3.41
CA TRP A 366 -2.45 -8.45 4.67
C TRP A 366 -2.49 -7.59 5.93
N PHE A 367 -2.07 -6.33 5.88
CA PHE A 367 -2.16 -5.48 7.06
C PHE A 367 -3.56 -4.86 7.23
N ASN A 368 -3.84 -4.51 8.48
CA ASN A 368 -5.00 -3.74 8.90
C ASN A 368 -4.56 -2.32 9.28
N ASP A 369 -5.35 -1.64 10.10
CA ASP A 369 -5.00 -0.32 10.63
C ASP A 369 -4.11 -0.45 11.88
N TRP A 370 -2.89 0.03 11.73
CA TRP A 370 -1.87 0.05 12.77
C TRP A 370 -1.59 1.49 13.21
N GLY A 371 -1.41 1.70 14.53
CA GLY A 371 -1.26 3.04 15.11
C GLY A 371 0.02 3.75 14.66
N ARG A 372 1.17 3.08 14.77
CA ARG A 372 2.46 3.62 14.31
C ARG A 372 2.40 4.01 12.84
N ASP A 373 1.97 3.07 12.00
CA ASP A 373 1.90 3.23 10.56
C ASP A 373 0.95 4.36 10.18
N SER A 374 -0.22 4.43 10.83
CA SER A 374 -1.19 5.50 10.61
C SER A 374 -0.62 6.88 10.94
N MET A 375 0.12 7.01 12.05
CA MET A 375 0.66 8.30 12.47
C MET A 375 1.83 8.77 11.60
N ILE A 376 2.71 7.87 11.19
CA ILE A 376 3.80 8.17 10.25
C ILE A 376 3.22 8.50 8.87
N SER A 377 2.21 7.76 8.43
CA SER A 377 1.64 7.91 7.08
C SER A 377 0.71 9.12 6.94
N LEU A 378 0.09 9.59 8.01
CA LEU A 378 -0.96 10.61 7.96
C LEU A 378 -0.54 11.89 7.22
N PRO A 379 0.64 12.48 7.43
CA PRO A 379 1.03 13.69 6.70
C PRO A 379 1.10 13.48 5.19
N GLY A 380 1.69 12.37 4.73
CA GLY A 380 1.80 12.08 3.31
C GLY A 380 0.48 11.65 2.67
N LEU A 381 -0.29 10.76 3.33
CA LEU A 381 -1.52 10.22 2.72
C LEU A 381 -2.71 11.18 2.79
N ALA A 382 -2.79 12.04 3.81
CA ALA A 382 -3.94 12.91 4.01
C ALA A 382 -3.62 14.40 3.81
N LEU A 383 -2.54 14.90 4.40
CA LEU A 383 -2.22 16.33 4.31
C LEU A 383 -1.62 16.68 2.94
N ALA A 384 -0.62 15.95 2.47
CA ALA A 384 0.00 16.18 1.16
C ALA A 384 -0.97 15.95 -0.02
N THR A 385 -2.08 15.24 0.21
CA THR A 385 -3.15 15.04 -0.78
C THR A 385 -4.33 16.01 -0.61
N GLY A 386 -4.18 17.08 0.19
CA GLY A 386 -5.20 18.13 0.35
C GLY A 386 -6.46 17.70 1.11
N ARG A 387 -6.37 16.68 2.00
CA ARG A 387 -7.53 16.09 2.71
C ARG A 387 -7.42 16.22 4.24
N PRO A 388 -7.32 17.46 4.80
CA PRO A 388 -7.09 17.66 6.23
C PRO A 388 -8.20 17.09 7.12
N GLU A 389 -9.44 17.00 6.66
CA GLU A 389 -10.55 16.42 7.42
C GLU A 389 -10.36 14.91 7.67
N ILE A 390 -9.72 14.19 6.75
CA ILE A 390 -9.32 12.79 6.95
C ILE A 390 -8.29 12.71 8.08
N ALA A 391 -7.25 13.54 8.01
CA ALA A 391 -6.23 13.62 9.06
C ALA A 391 -6.83 13.90 10.43
N LYS A 392 -7.71 14.90 10.52
CA LYS A 392 -8.45 15.27 11.74
C LYS A 392 -9.28 14.10 12.31
N GLY A 393 -9.98 13.39 11.43
CA GLY A 393 -10.78 12.22 11.81
C GLY A 393 -9.93 11.10 12.42
N ILE A 394 -8.80 10.79 11.79
CA ILE A 394 -7.84 9.77 12.25
C ILE A 394 -7.24 10.17 13.60
N LEU A 395 -6.69 11.38 13.72
CA LEU A 395 -6.10 11.91 14.96
C LEU A 395 -7.09 11.85 16.13
N LYS A 396 -8.33 12.26 15.89
CA LYS A 396 -9.41 12.22 16.87
C LYS A 396 -9.77 10.80 17.29
N THR A 397 -9.81 9.87 16.35
CA THR A 397 -10.15 8.46 16.61
C THR A 397 -9.08 7.82 17.48
N PHE A 398 -7.82 7.90 17.11
CA PHE A 398 -6.74 7.32 17.89
C PHE A 398 -6.64 7.95 19.29
N GLY A 399 -6.81 9.28 19.41
CA GLY A 399 -6.82 9.96 20.71
C GLY A 399 -7.88 9.44 21.67
N LYS A 400 -9.05 9.00 21.20
CA LYS A 400 -10.11 8.38 22.04
C LYS A 400 -9.70 7.05 22.66
N TYR A 401 -8.76 6.34 22.04
CA TYR A 401 -8.25 5.04 22.53
C TYR A 401 -6.94 5.15 23.30
N LEU A 402 -6.48 6.38 23.59
CA LEU A 402 -5.33 6.58 24.47
C LEU A 402 -5.60 5.94 25.83
N SER A 403 -4.69 5.10 26.31
CA SER A 403 -4.84 4.41 27.59
C SER A 403 -3.49 4.31 28.30
N ASP A 404 -3.44 4.75 29.55
CA ASP A 404 -2.24 4.80 30.37
C ASP A 404 -1.05 5.44 29.64
N GLY A 405 -1.30 6.56 28.94
CA GLY A 405 -0.29 7.31 28.20
C GLY A 405 0.21 6.65 26.90
N MET A 406 -0.45 5.61 26.42
CA MET A 406 -0.07 4.90 25.19
C MET A 406 -1.21 4.85 24.17
N LEU A 407 -0.89 5.06 22.90
CA LEU A 407 -1.79 4.78 21.79
C LEU A 407 -1.82 3.29 21.46
N PRO A 408 -2.96 2.76 20.97
CA PRO A 408 -3.00 1.41 20.47
C PRO A 408 -2.11 1.26 19.23
N ASN A 409 -1.37 0.17 19.15
CA ASN A 409 -0.62 -0.18 17.95
C ASN A 409 -1.47 -0.95 16.93
N ASN A 410 -2.52 -1.63 17.40
CA ASN A 410 -3.38 -2.43 16.53
C ASN A 410 -4.83 -2.43 17.05
N PHE A 411 -5.77 -2.34 16.11
CA PHE A 411 -7.19 -2.64 16.34
C PHE A 411 -7.48 -4.03 15.73
N PRO A 412 -7.60 -5.10 16.56
CA PRO A 412 -7.82 -6.44 16.03
C PRO A 412 -9.13 -6.59 15.26
N ASP A 413 -9.15 -7.41 14.21
CA ASP A 413 -10.29 -7.67 13.33
C ASP A 413 -11.53 -8.19 14.06
N SER A 414 -11.31 -8.94 15.13
CA SER A 414 -12.38 -9.63 15.86
C SER A 414 -13.08 -8.78 16.93
N GLY A 415 -12.94 -7.45 16.91
CA GLY A 415 -13.51 -6.57 17.95
C GLY A 415 -12.89 -6.74 19.34
N LYS A 416 -11.73 -7.39 19.43
CA LYS A 416 -10.97 -7.57 20.69
C LYS A 416 -10.39 -6.24 21.18
N THR A 417 -9.93 -6.25 22.42
CA THR A 417 -9.26 -5.11 23.07
C THR A 417 -8.06 -4.63 22.23
N PRO A 418 -7.92 -3.32 21.98
CA PRO A 418 -6.78 -2.76 21.28
C PRO A 418 -5.45 -3.17 21.93
N GLN A 419 -4.42 -3.36 21.11
CA GLN A 419 -3.08 -3.75 21.59
C GLN A 419 -2.19 -2.53 21.75
N TYR A 420 -1.48 -2.44 22.88
CA TYR A 420 -0.65 -1.28 23.25
C TYR A 420 0.84 -1.62 23.30
N ASN A 421 1.32 -2.48 22.41
CA ASN A 421 2.70 -3.00 22.38
C ASN A 421 3.66 -2.13 21.54
N THR A 422 3.63 -0.82 21.73
CA THR A 422 4.47 0.13 21.00
C THR A 422 4.93 1.27 21.90
N ALA A 423 6.20 1.67 21.81
CA ALA A 423 6.75 2.79 22.56
C ALA A 423 6.69 4.13 21.77
N ASP A 424 6.61 4.07 20.47
CA ASP A 424 6.77 5.22 19.57
C ASP A 424 5.46 5.78 18.99
N ALA A 425 4.41 4.95 18.81
CA ALA A 425 3.16 5.38 18.15
C ALA A 425 2.55 6.63 18.82
N THR A 426 2.64 6.73 20.15
CA THR A 426 2.13 7.88 20.92
C THR A 426 2.91 9.16 20.59
N PHE A 427 4.21 9.07 20.40
CA PHE A 427 5.05 10.22 20.05
C PHE A 427 4.85 10.63 18.59
N TRP A 428 4.68 9.65 17.70
CA TRP A 428 4.30 9.90 16.32
C TRP A 428 2.93 10.59 16.21
N TRP A 429 1.98 10.29 17.10
CA TRP A 429 0.69 10.97 17.14
C TRP A 429 0.82 12.46 17.39
N ALA A 430 1.67 12.88 18.34
CA ALA A 430 1.93 14.31 18.59
C ALA A 430 2.62 14.96 17.37
N TRP A 431 3.57 14.25 16.74
CA TRP A 431 4.21 14.73 15.51
C TRP A 431 3.19 14.90 14.39
N ALA A 432 2.32 13.94 14.15
CA ALA A 432 1.26 14.02 13.15
C ALA A 432 0.27 15.17 13.43
N LEU A 433 -0.09 15.39 14.72
CA LEU A 433 -0.93 16.50 15.15
C LEU A 433 -0.23 17.85 14.92
N TYR A 434 1.07 17.94 15.19
CA TYR A 434 1.85 19.13 14.91
C TYR A 434 1.91 19.45 13.41
N ARG A 435 2.13 18.40 12.57
CA ARG A 435 2.09 18.55 11.10
C ARG A 435 0.72 19.03 10.61
N TYR A 436 -0.36 18.46 11.17
CA TYR A 436 -1.72 18.92 10.90
C TYR A 436 -1.89 20.39 11.25
N TYR A 437 -1.47 20.80 12.45
CA TYR A 437 -1.57 22.18 12.89
C TYR A 437 -0.80 23.15 11.98
N VAL A 438 0.45 22.83 11.67
CA VAL A 438 1.30 23.68 10.80
C VAL A 438 0.64 23.90 9.43
N MET A 439 -0.05 22.90 8.90
CA MET A 439 -0.68 23.00 7.58
C MET A 439 -2.05 23.70 7.60
N THR A 440 -2.85 23.45 8.64
CA THR A 440 -4.26 23.88 8.67
C THR A 440 -4.52 25.12 9.52
N ASN A 441 -3.65 25.41 10.47
CA ASN A 441 -3.82 26.42 11.52
C ASN A 441 -5.13 26.22 12.34
N ASP A 442 -5.61 24.96 12.48
CA ASP A 442 -6.82 24.61 13.23
C ASP A 442 -6.53 24.58 14.75
N GLU A 443 -6.41 25.78 15.34
CA GLU A 443 -6.16 25.97 16.77
C GLU A 443 -7.21 25.28 17.64
N ASP A 444 -8.49 25.44 17.28
CA ASP A 444 -9.62 24.88 18.04
C ASP A 444 -9.53 23.36 18.22
N PHE A 445 -9.14 22.64 17.18
CA PHE A 445 -9.00 21.19 17.25
C PHE A 445 -7.79 20.80 18.09
N VAL A 446 -6.64 21.42 17.84
CA VAL A 446 -5.38 21.10 18.51
C VAL A 446 -5.45 21.36 20.00
N LEU A 447 -6.01 22.50 20.42
CA LEU A 447 -6.18 22.84 21.83
C LEU A 447 -7.07 21.82 22.58
N LYS A 448 -8.06 21.25 21.89
CA LYS A 448 -8.89 20.17 22.47
C LYS A 448 -8.12 18.85 22.69
N GLN A 449 -6.98 18.64 22.03
CA GLN A 449 -6.15 17.46 22.22
C GLN A 449 -5.14 17.63 23.38
N LEU A 450 -4.84 18.85 23.81
CA LEU A 450 -3.83 19.12 24.85
C LEU A 450 -4.01 18.29 26.13
N PRO A 451 -5.21 18.12 26.71
CA PRO A 451 -5.36 17.32 27.92
C PRO A 451 -4.95 15.85 27.72
N LEU A 452 -5.13 15.29 26.53
CA LEU A 452 -4.71 13.94 26.20
C LEU A 452 -3.17 13.87 26.08
N LEU A 453 -2.58 14.86 25.38
CA LEU A 453 -1.13 14.96 25.24
C LEU A 453 -0.44 15.17 26.61
N ASP A 454 -1.01 16.02 27.47
CA ASP A 454 -0.51 16.24 28.82
C ASP A 454 -0.50 14.96 29.64
N SER A 455 -1.56 14.15 29.53
CA SER A 455 -1.66 12.87 30.24
C SER A 455 -0.58 11.87 29.83
N VAL A 456 -0.09 11.93 28.60
CA VAL A 456 1.04 11.09 28.13
C VAL A 456 2.31 11.39 28.94
N VAL A 457 2.62 12.68 29.14
CA VAL A 457 3.79 13.07 29.95
C VAL A 457 3.62 12.58 31.38
N ASP A 458 2.44 12.81 31.99
CA ASP A 458 2.16 12.39 33.37
C ASP A 458 2.39 10.87 33.54
N TRP A 459 1.90 10.05 32.58
CA TRP A 459 2.10 8.60 32.59
C TRP A 459 3.55 8.19 32.38
N HIS A 460 4.28 8.80 31.45
CA HIS A 460 5.69 8.44 31.23
C HIS A 460 6.59 8.86 32.42
N VAL A 461 6.26 9.96 33.07
CA VAL A 461 6.96 10.37 34.30
C VAL A 461 6.66 9.41 35.49
N ALA A 462 5.41 8.97 35.62
CA ALA A 462 5.00 8.02 36.66
C ALA A 462 5.38 6.56 36.33
N GLY A 463 5.62 6.24 35.08
CA GLY A 463 5.81 4.88 34.58
C GLY A 463 4.52 4.29 33.99
N THR A 464 4.61 3.72 32.80
CA THR A 464 3.51 3.10 32.08
C THR A 464 3.79 1.64 31.72
N ARG A 465 3.03 1.04 30.80
CA ARG A 465 3.16 -0.36 30.37
C ARG A 465 4.58 -0.70 29.93
N TYR A 466 4.97 -1.96 30.04
CA TYR A 466 6.28 -2.48 29.62
C TYR A 466 7.47 -1.80 30.30
N CYS A 467 7.29 -1.30 31.54
CA CYS A 467 8.28 -0.54 32.27
C CYS A 467 8.77 0.73 31.56
N LEU A 468 8.01 1.27 30.61
CA LEU A 468 8.34 2.55 29.98
C LEU A 468 8.18 3.68 30.98
N HIS A 469 9.23 4.48 31.17
CA HIS A 469 9.25 5.62 32.08
C HIS A 469 10.33 6.63 31.69
N VAL A 470 10.19 7.85 32.19
CA VAL A 470 11.24 8.87 32.10
C VAL A 470 12.24 8.64 33.20
N ASP A 471 13.52 8.47 32.88
CA ASP A 471 14.60 8.43 33.84
C ASP A 471 14.85 9.85 34.37
N HIS A 472 14.63 10.05 35.68
CA HIS A 472 14.76 11.35 36.33
C HIS A 472 16.21 11.89 36.36
N VAL A 473 17.20 11.04 36.09
CA VAL A 473 18.62 11.44 36.12
C VAL A 473 18.99 12.20 34.84
N ASP A 474 18.49 11.75 33.70
CA ASP A 474 18.88 12.27 32.39
C ASP A 474 17.68 12.70 31.48
N GLY A 475 16.45 12.56 31.97
CA GLY A 475 15.24 12.98 31.27
C GLY A 475 14.84 12.10 30.07
N LEU A 476 15.56 11.01 29.82
CA LEU A 476 15.33 10.11 28.68
C LEU A 476 14.29 9.05 29.01
N VAL A 477 13.57 8.59 27.99
CA VAL A 477 12.65 7.44 28.12
C VAL A 477 13.44 6.15 28.08
N SER A 478 13.22 5.34 29.10
CA SER A 478 13.76 3.98 29.24
C SER A 478 12.62 2.99 29.41
N GLY A 479 12.81 1.75 28.99
CA GLY A 479 11.84 0.69 29.21
C GLY A 479 12.06 -0.53 28.32
N GLY A 480 11.02 -1.34 28.24
CA GLY A 480 11.02 -2.63 27.55
C GLY A 480 11.10 -3.80 28.53
N VAL A 481 10.56 -4.92 28.13
CA VAL A 481 10.55 -6.18 28.88
C VAL A 481 10.97 -7.33 27.96
N PRO A 482 11.59 -8.39 28.50
CA PRO A 482 11.98 -9.55 27.70
C PRO A 482 10.79 -10.14 26.91
N GLY A 483 11.04 -10.58 25.68
CA GLY A 483 10.04 -11.18 24.79
C GLY A 483 9.17 -10.16 24.03
N TYR A 484 9.39 -8.85 24.22
CA TYR A 484 8.73 -7.78 23.47
C TYR A 484 9.72 -6.92 22.71
N ALA A 485 9.36 -6.55 21.48
CA ALA A 485 9.99 -5.50 20.71
C ALA A 485 8.99 -4.35 20.61
N LEU A 486 9.29 -3.19 21.18
CA LEU A 486 8.35 -2.07 21.32
C LEU A 486 8.62 -0.92 20.34
N THR A 487 9.76 -0.96 19.64
CA THR A 487 10.13 0.03 18.62
C THR A 487 9.59 -0.41 17.25
N TRP A 488 9.79 0.39 16.21
CA TRP A 488 9.41 0.00 14.86
C TRP A 488 10.13 -1.27 14.35
N MET A 489 11.28 -1.61 14.95
CA MET A 489 11.97 -2.88 14.70
C MET A 489 11.36 -4.00 15.58
N ASP A 490 10.14 -4.42 15.26
CA ASP A 490 9.28 -5.22 16.15
C ASP A 490 9.11 -6.70 15.74
N ALA A 491 9.96 -7.22 14.84
CA ALA A 491 9.92 -8.62 14.44
C ALA A 491 10.08 -9.59 15.64
N ARG A 492 9.20 -10.62 15.67
CA ARG A 492 9.15 -11.62 16.74
C ARG A 492 8.95 -13.03 16.17
N CYS A 493 9.74 -13.97 16.68
CA CYS A 493 9.60 -15.41 16.41
C CYS A 493 9.06 -16.10 17.68
N GLY A 494 7.75 -16.19 17.81
CA GLY A 494 7.12 -16.61 19.08
C GLY A 494 7.42 -15.64 20.20
N ASP A 495 8.08 -16.11 21.26
CA ASP A 495 8.51 -15.28 22.41
C ASP A 495 9.90 -14.66 22.23
N TYR A 496 10.57 -14.93 21.12
CA TYR A 496 11.87 -14.35 20.80
C TYR A 496 11.69 -13.03 20.02
N ALA A 497 12.03 -11.91 20.64
CA ALA A 497 12.14 -10.61 19.99
C ALA A 497 13.51 -10.55 19.29
N VAL A 498 13.53 -10.35 17.97
CA VAL A 498 14.77 -10.32 17.17
C VAL A 498 15.61 -9.11 17.50
N THR A 499 14.96 -7.97 17.65
CA THR A 499 15.58 -6.66 18.00
C THR A 499 14.90 -6.08 19.23
N PRO A 500 15.12 -6.61 20.45
CA PRO A 500 14.38 -6.22 21.64
C PRO A 500 14.61 -4.76 22.07
N ARG A 501 15.83 -4.23 21.88
CA ARG A 501 16.22 -2.84 22.12
C ARG A 501 15.72 -2.29 23.47
N ILE A 502 15.92 -3.08 24.55
CA ILE A 502 15.50 -2.77 25.93
C ILE A 502 16.45 -1.72 26.53
N GLY A 503 15.88 -0.69 27.14
CA GLY A 503 16.62 0.44 27.70
C GLY A 503 16.19 1.75 27.05
N LYS A 504 17.13 2.54 26.56
CA LYS A 504 16.90 3.85 25.93
C LYS A 504 17.24 3.76 24.44
N PRO A 505 16.29 3.44 23.53
CA PRO A 505 16.53 3.46 22.09
C PRO A 505 16.68 4.90 21.60
N VAL A 506 17.55 5.11 20.61
CA VAL A 506 17.95 6.45 20.16
C VAL A 506 16.78 7.22 19.51
N GLU A 507 15.99 6.58 18.65
CA GLU A 507 14.84 7.20 17.99
C GLU A 507 13.67 7.46 18.95
N ILE A 508 13.46 6.58 19.95
CA ILE A 508 12.43 6.79 20.96
C ILE A 508 12.74 8.07 21.74
N ASN A 509 14.01 8.30 22.06
CA ASN A 509 14.43 9.48 22.78
C ASN A 509 14.46 10.75 21.90
N ALA A 510 14.71 10.59 20.58
CA ALA A 510 14.54 11.68 19.65
C ALA A 510 13.07 12.11 19.53
N LEU A 511 12.15 11.15 19.43
CA LEU A 511 10.70 11.38 19.41
C LEU A 511 10.20 11.96 20.74
N TRP A 512 10.68 11.48 21.89
CA TRP A 512 10.32 12.00 23.22
C TRP A 512 10.70 13.47 23.37
N TYR A 513 11.92 13.84 23.01
CA TYR A 513 12.34 15.25 23.02
C TYR A 513 11.44 16.11 22.13
N ASN A 514 11.16 15.64 20.91
CA ASN A 514 10.26 16.33 20.00
C ASN A 514 8.83 16.43 20.55
N TYR A 515 8.35 15.38 21.23
CA TYR A 515 7.05 15.38 21.90
C TYR A 515 6.92 16.55 22.88
N LEU A 516 7.90 16.73 23.75
CA LEU A 516 7.92 17.81 24.74
C LEU A 516 7.98 19.20 24.09
N ARG A 517 8.78 19.35 23.03
CA ARG A 517 8.92 20.61 22.31
C ARG A 517 7.64 20.95 21.52
N ILE A 518 6.99 19.95 20.94
CA ILE A 518 5.68 20.11 20.28
C ILE A 518 4.63 20.57 21.31
N LEU A 519 4.57 19.94 22.48
CA LEU A 519 3.68 20.34 23.56
C LEU A 519 3.88 21.80 23.96
N ASP A 520 5.12 22.23 24.13
CA ASP A 520 5.41 23.64 24.44
C ASP A 520 4.87 24.57 23.34
N CYS A 521 5.08 24.24 22.06
CA CYS A 521 4.54 25.00 20.95
C CYS A 521 3.01 25.05 20.97
N LEU A 522 2.33 23.92 21.15
CA LEU A 522 0.87 23.84 21.12
C LEU A 522 0.22 24.56 22.32
N HIS A 523 0.82 24.48 23.51
CA HIS A 523 0.38 25.29 24.65
C HIS A 523 0.59 26.80 24.44
N ALA A 524 1.65 27.20 23.72
CA ALA A 524 1.87 28.59 23.37
C ALA A 524 0.76 29.17 22.48
N VAL A 525 0.20 28.37 21.58
CA VAL A 525 -0.96 28.73 20.74
C VAL A 525 -2.18 29.07 21.61
N GLY A 526 -2.43 28.30 22.67
CA GLY A 526 -3.53 28.56 23.61
C GLY A 526 -3.34 29.77 24.51
N GLY A 527 -2.22 30.51 24.38
CA GLY A 527 -1.91 31.65 25.23
C GLY A 527 -1.59 31.26 26.68
N ASP A 528 -1.34 29.98 26.93
CA ASP A 528 -1.18 29.43 28.28
C ASP A 528 0.27 29.58 28.76
N ALA A 529 0.50 30.54 29.64
CA ALA A 529 1.78 30.75 30.33
C ALA A 529 1.84 29.92 31.63
N ASN A 530 1.41 28.64 31.54
CA ASN A 530 1.19 27.86 32.74
C ASN A 530 2.45 27.07 33.20
N GLN A 531 2.35 26.57 34.42
CA GLN A 531 3.37 25.80 35.10
C GLN A 531 3.76 24.49 34.35
N ARG A 532 2.85 23.95 33.54
CA ARG A 532 3.12 22.74 32.74
C ARG A 532 4.14 23.00 31.64
N ARG A 533 4.06 24.11 30.90
CA ARG A 533 5.07 24.48 29.89
C ARG A 533 6.48 24.52 30.46
N THR A 534 6.65 25.11 31.66
CA THR A 534 7.95 25.14 32.35
C THR A 534 8.43 23.71 32.62
N MET A 535 7.55 22.85 33.14
CA MET A 535 7.89 21.44 33.38
C MET A 535 8.33 20.71 32.08
N TYR A 536 7.62 20.92 30.96
CA TYR A 536 7.98 20.28 29.69
C TYR A 536 9.35 20.74 29.20
N LEU A 537 9.63 22.05 29.28
CA LEU A 537 10.94 22.59 28.93
C LEU A 537 12.04 22.09 29.85
N ASP A 538 11.80 22.00 31.16
CA ASP A 538 12.77 21.45 32.11
C ASP A 538 13.11 19.97 31.81
N ILE A 539 12.09 19.15 31.49
CA ILE A 539 12.30 17.75 31.08
C ILE A 539 13.02 17.70 29.71
N ALA A 540 12.64 18.54 28.75
CA ALA A 540 13.28 18.60 27.44
C ALA A 540 14.76 19.02 27.55
N ASP A 541 15.08 20.00 28.37
CA ASP A 541 16.47 20.42 28.64
C ASP A 541 17.30 19.34 29.34
N CYS A 542 16.66 18.58 30.22
CA CYS A 542 17.30 17.41 30.85
C CYS A 542 17.55 16.32 29.81
N ALA A 543 16.53 15.99 28.99
CA ALA A 543 16.63 15.00 27.91
C ALA A 543 17.69 15.38 26.86
N LEU A 544 17.77 16.66 26.48
CA LEU A 544 18.81 17.14 25.56
C LEU A 544 20.22 16.94 26.10
N LYS A 545 20.43 17.23 27.38
CA LYS A 545 21.71 16.97 28.06
C LYS A 545 21.98 15.46 28.17
N GLY A 546 20.97 14.68 28.54
CA GLY A 546 21.07 13.21 28.64
C GLY A 546 21.39 12.58 27.28
N PHE A 547 20.88 13.16 26.18
CA PHE A 547 21.10 12.66 24.82
C PHE A 547 22.56 12.72 24.36
N GLU A 548 23.39 13.57 24.97
CA GLU A 548 24.85 13.57 24.79
C GLU A 548 25.50 12.20 25.04
N SER A 549 24.88 11.38 25.88
CA SER A 549 25.35 10.02 26.18
C SER A 549 25.27 9.06 25.00
N PHE A 550 24.47 9.38 23.96
CA PHE A 550 24.40 8.60 22.73
C PHE A 550 25.57 8.84 21.78
N TRP A 551 26.35 9.90 21.97
CA TRP A 551 27.49 10.15 21.08
C TRP A 551 28.58 9.09 21.22
N ASN A 552 28.92 8.43 20.12
CA ASN A 552 30.04 7.49 20.02
C ASN A 552 31.21 8.17 19.28
N PRO A 553 32.22 8.63 20.00
CA PRO A 553 33.35 9.35 19.39
C PRO A 553 34.26 8.47 18.52
N GLU A 554 34.26 7.13 18.76
CA GLU A 554 35.07 6.18 18.00
C GLU A 554 34.50 5.97 16.59
N LEU A 555 33.18 5.87 16.51
CA LEU A 555 32.49 5.66 15.23
C LEU A 555 32.04 6.98 14.58
N GLY A 556 32.03 8.11 15.31
CA GLY A 556 31.52 9.39 14.82
C GLY A 556 30.01 9.35 14.49
N CYS A 557 29.25 8.58 15.27
CA CYS A 557 27.81 8.43 15.10
C CYS A 557 27.13 8.21 16.47
N LEU A 558 25.84 7.88 16.50
CA LEU A 558 25.12 7.61 17.74
C LEU A 558 25.06 6.10 18.05
N TYR A 559 25.13 5.75 19.33
CA TYR A 559 24.76 4.42 19.80
C TYR A 559 23.27 4.16 19.52
N ASP A 560 22.90 2.94 19.13
CA ASP A 560 21.52 2.59 18.83
C ASP A 560 20.66 2.47 20.11
N VAL A 561 21.23 1.90 21.16
CA VAL A 561 20.57 1.74 22.49
C VAL A 561 21.57 1.97 23.62
N ILE A 562 21.11 2.63 24.67
CA ILE A 562 21.76 2.60 25.99
C ILE A 562 20.97 1.61 26.83
N ASN A 563 21.57 0.46 27.15
CA ASN A 563 20.95 -0.62 27.91
C ASN A 563 20.72 -0.24 29.37
N ASN A 564 19.82 -0.96 30.07
CA ASN A 564 19.51 -0.68 31.50
C ASN A 564 20.69 -0.86 32.44
N ASP A 565 21.71 -1.63 32.07
CA ASP A 565 22.95 -1.81 32.81
C ASP A 565 24.01 -0.75 32.50
N GLY A 566 23.68 0.22 31.65
CA GLY A 566 24.57 1.29 31.22
C GLY A 566 25.52 0.92 30.07
N THR A 567 25.49 -0.32 29.58
CA THR A 567 26.21 -0.69 28.36
C THR A 567 25.58 -0.04 27.14
N LYS A 568 26.36 0.18 26.08
CA LYS A 568 25.94 0.91 24.91
C LYS A 568 26.06 0.04 23.68
N ASP A 569 24.96 -0.07 22.91
CA ASP A 569 24.93 -0.77 21.64
C ASP A 569 25.50 0.13 20.52
N ALA A 570 26.63 -0.24 19.97
CA ALA A 570 27.32 0.50 18.91
C ALA A 570 26.90 0.04 17.50
N THR A 571 25.88 -0.77 17.39
CA THR A 571 25.32 -1.22 16.09
C THR A 571 24.91 -0.03 15.24
N VAL A 572 25.35 0.01 13.98
CA VAL A 572 25.00 1.10 13.08
C VAL A 572 23.68 0.78 12.38
N ARG A 573 22.67 1.54 12.75
CA ARG A 573 21.29 1.45 12.26
C ARG A 573 20.77 2.81 11.80
N PRO A 574 19.72 2.89 10.96
CA PRO A 574 19.18 4.15 10.44
C PRO A 574 18.46 5.00 11.50
N ASN A 575 18.11 4.43 12.66
CA ASN A 575 17.34 5.06 13.74
C ASN A 575 17.90 6.41 14.20
N GLN A 576 19.21 6.57 14.13
CA GLN A 576 19.92 7.79 14.51
C GLN A 576 19.56 9.00 13.63
N LEU A 577 19.00 8.81 12.42
CA LEU A 577 18.54 9.91 11.57
C LEU A 577 17.43 10.73 12.22
N PHE A 578 16.60 10.13 13.08
CA PHE A 578 15.52 10.86 13.74
C PHE A 578 16.02 11.93 14.73
N ALA A 579 17.26 11.83 15.18
CA ALA A 579 17.90 12.90 15.98
C ALA A 579 18.18 14.18 15.16
N ILE A 580 18.16 14.08 13.83
CA ILE A 580 18.40 15.17 12.87
C ILE A 580 17.09 15.57 12.18
N SER A 581 16.35 14.58 11.63
CA SER A 581 15.22 14.81 10.73
C SER A 581 14.01 15.45 11.37
N LEU A 582 13.70 15.12 12.62
CA LEU A 582 12.53 15.62 13.34
C LEU A 582 12.55 17.16 13.51
N PRO A 583 11.38 17.82 13.67
CA PRO A 583 11.28 19.28 13.69
C PRO A 583 12.26 19.98 14.65
N PHE A 584 12.49 19.40 15.81
CA PHE A 584 13.43 19.92 16.83
C PHE A 584 14.62 18.96 16.90
N GLU A 585 15.71 19.32 16.23
CA GLU A 585 16.91 18.51 16.15
C GLU A 585 17.65 18.42 17.49
N LEU A 586 18.19 17.23 17.81
CA LEU A 586 19.01 17.02 19.02
C LEU A 586 20.49 17.14 18.73
N ILE A 587 20.90 16.90 17.49
CA ILE A 587 22.28 17.09 17.04
C ILE A 587 22.30 17.94 15.77
N SER A 588 23.32 18.78 15.66
CA SER A 588 23.50 19.68 14.53
C SER A 588 24.99 19.84 14.14
N GLY A 589 25.28 20.62 13.13
CA GLY A 589 26.64 20.93 12.69
C GLY A 589 27.47 19.69 12.34
N GLU A 590 28.74 19.65 12.74
CA GLU A 590 29.68 18.58 12.38
C GLU A 590 29.25 17.19 12.88
N ARG A 591 28.57 17.10 14.03
CA ARG A 591 28.06 15.82 14.52
C ARG A 591 26.91 15.27 13.66
N ALA A 592 25.95 16.12 13.29
CA ALA A 592 24.86 15.73 12.38
C ALA A 592 25.42 15.31 11.02
N LYS A 593 26.41 16.06 10.50
CA LYS A 593 27.11 15.69 9.28
C LYS A 593 27.80 14.34 9.38
N SER A 594 28.54 14.09 10.46
CA SER A 594 29.25 12.81 10.67
C SER A 594 28.27 11.62 10.74
N VAL A 595 27.12 11.78 11.42
CA VAL A 595 26.07 10.77 11.48
C VAL A 595 25.50 10.50 10.09
N LEU A 596 25.13 11.55 9.35
CA LEU A 596 24.54 11.41 8.02
C LEU A 596 25.52 10.77 7.03
N ASP A 597 26.77 11.22 7.01
CA ASP A 597 27.81 10.66 6.12
C ASP A 597 28.05 9.16 6.41
N ARG A 598 27.95 8.74 7.67
CA ARG A 598 28.04 7.32 8.03
C ARG A 598 26.83 6.53 7.56
N VAL A 599 25.63 7.03 7.80
CA VAL A 599 24.39 6.39 7.35
C VAL A 599 24.37 6.27 5.82
N GLU A 600 24.73 7.31 5.09
CA GLU A 600 24.80 7.27 3.62
C GLU A 600 25.82 6.24 3.12
N ARG A 601 27.00 6.21 3.70
CA ARG A 601 28.05 5.27 3.29
C ARG A 601 27.70 3.81 3.55
N GLU A 602 27.02 3.50 4.65
CA GLU A 602 26.84 2.14 5.12
C GLU A 602 25.42 1.60 4.92
N LEU A 603 24.41 2.46 4.93
CA LEU A 603 23.01 2.03 4.93
C LEU A 603 22.21 2.46 3.71
N LEU A 604 22.59 3.57 3.04
CA LEU A 604 21.83 4.06 1.88
C LEU A 604 22.01 3.11 0.68
N THR A 605 20.89 2.77 0.06
CA THR A 605 20.82 1.91 -1.13
C THR A 605 19.95 2.54 -2.21
N ALA A 606 19.79 1.85 -3.32
CA ALA A 606 18.96 2.31 -4.44
C ALA A 606 17.47 2.43 -4.09
N LYS A 607 16.96 1.65 -3.10
CA LYS A 607 15.52 1.55 -2.81
C LYS A 607 15.14 2.04 -1.39
N GLY A 608 16.09 2.49 -0.59
CA GLY A 608 15.88 2.92 0.79
C GLY A 608 17.11 2.70 1.67
N LEU A 609 16.91 2.56 2.97
CA LEU A 609 18.02 2.35 3.91
C LEU A 609 18.00 0.94 4.49
N ARG A 610 19.19 0.32 4.53
CA ARG A 610 19.41 -0.92 5.28
C ARG A 610 19.14 -0.70 6.77
N THR A 611 18.57 -1.71 7.40
CA THR A 611 18.28 -1.69 8.85
C THR A 611 19.49 -2.02 9.72
N LEU A 612 20.57 -2.50 9.10
CA LEU A 612 21.80 -2.92 9.76
C LEU A 612 23.00 -2.74 8.82
N ALA A 613 24.14 -2.31 9.36
CA ALA A 613 25.36 -2.16 8.56
C ALA A 613 25.90 -3.53 8.08
N PRO A 614 26.42 -3.62 6.84
CA PRO A 614 26.81 -4.88 6.21
C PRO A 614 27.92 -5.68 6.92
N TYR A 615 28.71 -5.03 7.78
CA TYR A 615 29.79 -5.69 8.53
C TYR A 615 29.35 -6.25 9.88
N ASP A 616 28.09 -6.03 10.30
CA ASP A 616 27.56 -6.62 11.52
C ASP A 616 27.37 -8.13 11.36
N HIS A 617 27.63 -8.87 12.42
CA HIS A 617 27.55 -10.35 12.39
C HIS A 617 26.12 -10.89 12.26
N ASN A 618 25.11 -10.06 12.54
CA ASN A 618 23.68 -10.39 12.35
C ASN A 618 23.15 -9.93 10.99
N TYR A 619 24.00 -9.42 10.12
CA TYR A 619 23.56 -8.91 8.82
C TYR A 619 23.15 -10.02 7.86
N HIS A 620 21.98 -9.88 7.26
CA HIS A 620 21.44 -10.77 6.23
C HIS A 620 21.35 -10.04 4.89
N LEU A 621 21.85 -10.72 3.83
CA LEU A 621 21.88 -10.17 2.47
C LEU A 621 20.50 -10.09 1.81
N ARG A 622 19.58 -10.97 2.21
CA ARG A 622 18.26 -11.12 1.61
C ARG A 622 17.21 -11.43 2.67
N TYR A 623 16.00 -10.98 2.42
CA TYR A 623 14.84 -11.35 3.21
C TYR A 623 14.59 -12.86 3.15
N GLY A 624 14.34 -13.49 4.30
CA GLY A 624 14.20 -14.94 4.39
C GLY A 624 15.47 -15.71 4.00
N ASP A 625 16.65 -15.09 4.05
CA ASP A 625 17.95 -15.64 3.62
C ASP A 625 17.99 -16.09 2.17
N GLY A 626 17.07 -15.59 1.33
CA GLY A 626 16.95 -15.99 -0.08
C GLY A 626 16.54 -17.45 -0.28
N LYS A 627 15.90 -18.06 0.71
CA LYS A 627 15.36 -19.43 0.60
C LYS A 627 14.18 -19.45 -0.37
N SER A 628 14.07 -20.51 -1.15
CA SER A 628 12.96 -20.73 -2.09
C SER A 628 11.62 -20.98 -1.38
N SER A 629 11.64 -21.30 -0.09
CA SER A 629 10.49 -21.45 0.79
C SER A 629 10.92 -21.01 2.19
N ALA A 630 10.87 -19.72 2.45
CA ALA A 630 11.27 -19.11 3.71
C ALA A 630 10.11 -19.18 4.71
N ASN A 631 10.25 -19.96 5.79
CA ASN A 631 9.24 -20.03 6.83
C ASN A 631 9.18 -18.73 7.65
N GLN A 632 8.26 -18.62 8.62
CA GLN A 632 8.09 -17.41 9.41
C GLN A 632 9.39 -17.02 10.16
N TYR A 633 10.09 -17.98 10.76
CA TYR A 633 11.35 -17.71 11.46
C TYR A 633 12.41 -17.12 10.52
N ASP A 634 12.57 -17.72 9.33
CA ASP A 634 13.52 -17.24 8.33
C ASP A 634 13.23 -15.79 7.91
N ARG A 635 11.96 -15.43 7.76
CA ARG A 635 11.56 -14.09 7.41
C ARG A 635 11.76 -13.10 8.56
N ASP A 636 11.26 -13.44 9.75
CA ASP A 636 11.25 -12.51 10.90
C ASP A 636 12.66 -12.21 11.39
N ILE A 637 13.59 -13.20 11.36
CA ILE A 637 14.97 -12.97 11.79
C ILE A 637 15.74 -12.02 10.88
N THR A 638 15.35 -11.92 9.61
CA THR A 638 15.99 -11.04 8.63
C THR A 638 15.32 -9.68 8.50
N TYR A 639 14.09 -9.51 9.02
CA TYR A 639 13.21 -8.39 8.74
C TYR A 639 13.76 -7.02 9.14
N HIS A 640 14.59 -6.96 10.22
CA HIS A 640 15.29 -5.76 10.66
C HIS A 640 16.80 -5.98 10.81
N GLN A 641 17.36 -6.95 10.09
CA GLN A 641 18.76 -7.32 10.16
C GLN A 641 19.46 -7.26 8.80
N GLY A 642 19.20 -6.18 8.07
CA GLY A 642 19.78 -5.93 6.75
C GLY A 642 18.78 -5.43 5.73
N THR A 643 17.55 -5.96 5.69
CA THR A 643 16.49 -5.53 4.77
C THR A 643 16.39 -4.01 4.66
N VAL A 644 16.10 -3.55 3.45
CA VAL A 644 15.99 -2.14 3.10
C VAL A 644 14.56 -1.66 3.26
N TRP A 645 14.39 -0.52 3.95
CA TRP A 645 13.09 0.09 4.23
C TRP A 645 12.95 1.44 3.55
N PRO A 646 12.03 1.60 2.57
CA PRO A 646 11.84 2.85 1.82
C PRO A 646 11.33 4.02 2.65
N PHE A 647 10.46 3.79 3.67
CA PHE A 647 9.88 4.88 4.45
C PHE A 647 10.95 5.77 5.12
N LEU A 648 12.12 5.21 5.40
CA LEU A 648 13.27 5.94 5.97
C LEU A 648 13.87 6.97 5.01
N LEU A 649 13.52 6.92 3.72
CA LEU A 649 13.93 7.94 2.77
C LEU A 649 13.41 9.33 3.15
N GLY A 650 12.23 9.42 3.78
CA GLY A 650 11.72 10.70 4.29
C GLY A 650 12.66 11.30 5.33
N ALA A 651 13.03 10.53 6.34
CA ALA A 651 13.97 10.99 7.38
C ALA A 651 15.37 11.27 6.81
N TRP A 652 15.81 10.52 5.80
CA TRP A 652 17.09 10.76 5.12
C TRP A 652 17.06 12.09 4.35
N VAL A 653 16.01 12.38 3.56
CA VAL A 653 15.88 13.65 2.82
C VAL A 653 15.88 14.83 3.80
N ASP A 654 15.08 14.79 4.87
CA ASP A 654 15.03 15.85 5.88
C ASP A 654 16.41 16.10 6.52
N SER A 655 17.08 15.00 6.90
CA SER A 655 18.43 15.10 7.49
C SER A 655 19.41 15.73 6.52
N ARG A 656 19.35 15.35 5.25
CA ARG A 656 20.25 15.86 4.23
C ARG A 656 20.00 17.34 3.95
N VAL A 657 18.73 17.77 3.88
CA VAL A 657 18.36 19.19 3.71
C VAL A 657 18.85 20.02 4.90
N LYS A 658 18.73 19.52 6.13
CA LYS A 658 19.20 20.22 7.33
C LYS A 658 20.74 20.32 7.39
N VAL A 659 21.45 19.28 6.99
CA VAL A 659 22.92 19.22 7.07
C VAL A 659 23.59 19.97 5.91
N TYR A 660 23.14 19.74 4.67
CA TYR A 660 23.78 20.31 3.47
C TYR A 660 23.06 21.52 2.89
N GLY A 661 21.89 21.87 3.44
CA GLY A 661 21.10 23.02 3.02
C GLY A 661 20.35 22.82 1.71
N LYS A 662 19.57 23.82 1.33
CA LYS A 662 18.78 23.87 0.10
C LYS A 662 19.63 24.38 -1.08
N THR A 663 20.63 23.60 -1.50
CA THR A 663 21.54 23.94 -2.61
C THR A 663 21.24 23.09 -3.83
N ASN A 664 21.53 23.60 -5.04
CA ASN A 664 21.33 22.83 -6.28
C ASN A 664 22.12 21.52 -6.30
N GLU A 665 23.34 21.52 -5.75
CA GLU A 665 24.14 20.30 -5.64
C GLU A 665 23.47 19.25 -4.74
N ASN A 666 22.91 19.70 -3.61
CA ASN A 666 22.20 18.82 -2.69
C ASN A 666 20.89 18.28 -3.30
N TRP A 667 20.13 19.12 -3.99
CA TRP A 667 18.93 18.68 -4.70
C TRP A 667 19.25 17.66 -5.79
N GLN A 668 20.29 17.88 -6.57
CA GLN A 668 20.69 16.94 -7.61
C GLN A 668 21.10 15.58 -7.00
N PHE A 669 21.84 15.58 -5.91
CA PHE A 669 22.22 14.37 -5.20
C PHE A 669 20.99 13.59 -4.69
N ILE A 670 20.03 14.28 -4.08
CA ILE A 670 18.79 13.64 -3.60
C ILE A 670 17.99 13.06 -4.77
N LYS A 671 17.79 13.80 -5.86
CA LYS A 671 17.08 13.33 -7.06
C LYS A 671 17.70 12.06 -7.64
N GLU A 672 19.02 12.02 -7.76
CA GLU A 672 19.73 10.83 -8.27
C GLU A 672 19.50 9.59 -7.40
N HIS A 673 19.47 9.76 -6.07
CA HIS A 673 19.26 8.66 -5.15
C HIS A 673 17.78 8.25 -5.02
N LEU A 674 16.83 9.14 -5.31
CA LEU A 674 15.40 8.81 -5.37
C LEU A 674 14.98 8.20 -6.71
N GLN A 675 15.79 8.36 -7.79
CA GLN A 675 15.41 7.87 -9.12
C GLN A 675 15.10 6.36 -9.16
N PRO A 676 15.84 5.45 -8.49
CA PRO A 676 15.51 4.03 -8.53
C PRO A 676 14.19 3.67 -7.84
N ILE A 677 13.83 4.36 -6.75
CA ILE A 677 12.53 4.12 -6.10
C ILE A 677 11.38 4.71 -6.93
N ARG A 678 11.59 5.81 -7.65
CA ARG A 678 10.62 6.37 -8.61
C ARG A 678 10.35 5.39 -9.76
N GLN A 679 11.41 4.72 -10.27
CA GLN A 679 11.25 3.67 -11.28
C GLN A 679 10.48 2.46 -10.75
N HIS A 680 10.71 2.06 -9.49
CA HIS A 680 9.97 0.97 -8.85
C HIS A 680 8.46 1.21 -8.87
N ILE A 681 8.00 2.43 -8.54
CA ILE A 681 6.58 2.79 -8.54
C ILE A 681 5.91 2.45 -9.89
N LEU A 682 6.63 2.63 -10.99
CA LEU A 682 6.06 2.50 -12.34
C LEU A 682 6.20 1.08 -12.94
N SER A 683 7.08 0.23 -12.40
CA SER A 683 7.50 -0.97 -13.14
C SER A 683 7.72 -2.24 -12.32
N GLU A 684 7.62 -2.19 -10.99
CA GLU A 684 7.92 -3.33 -10.14
C GLU A 684 6.86 -3.49 -9.04
N GLY A 685 6.71 -4.69 -8.47
CA GLY A 685 5.83 -4.97 -7.35
C GLY A 685 4.37 -4.58 -7.64
N LEU A 686 3.73 -3.87 -6.73
CA LEU A 686 2.41 -3.27 -6.96
C LEU A 686 2.56 -1.99 -7.78
N ILE A 687 2.14 -2.06 -9.05
CA ILE A 687 2.27 -0.94 -9.97
C ILE A 687 1.52 0.30 -9.43
N GLY A 688 2.23 1.42 -9.37
CA GLY A 688 1.74 2.70 -8.84
C GLY A 688 1.96 2.88 -7.34
N SER A 689 2.52 1.90 -6.64
CA SER A 689 2.76 1.93 -5.19
C SER A 689 4.22 1.67 -4.82
N VAL A 690 4.51 1.57 -3.53
CA VAL A 690 5.86 1.29 -3.02
C VAL A 690 5.80 0.08 -2.09
N SER A 691 6.66 -0.90 -2.33
CA SER A 691 6.77 -2.09 -1.49
C SER A 691 7.26 -1.75 -0.09
N GLU A 692 6.94 -2.61 0.87
CA GLU A 692 7.29 -2.48 2.28
C GLU A 692 8.81 -2.47 2.49
N ILE A 693 9.46 -3.51 1.97
CA ILE A 693 10.90 -3.74 2.12
C ILE A 693 11.50 -4.22 0.81
N PHE A 694 12.83 -4.19 0.76
CA PHE A 694 13.63 -4.79 -0.31
C PHE A 694 14.75 -5.64 0.28
N ASP A 695 15.29 -6.56 -0.53
CA ASP A 695 16.51 -7.27 -0.18
C ASP A 695 17.64 -6.28 0.14
N ALA A 696 18.50 -6.63 1.09
CA ALA A 696 19.60 -5.77 1.50
C ALA A 696 20.63 -5.56 0.39
N GLU A 697 20.87 -6.59 -0.43
CA GLU A 697 21.83 -6.56 -1.53
C GLU A 697 21.13 -6.81 -2.87
N SER A 698 21.69 -6.21 -3.92
CA SER A 698 21.21 -6.41 -5.29
C SER A 698 21.62 -7.79 -5.83
N CYS A 699 20.70 -8.43 -6.56
CA CYS A 699 21.03 -9.56 -7.45
C CYS A 699 21.15 -9.08 -8.91
N ALA A 700 21.19 -10.03 -9.86
CA ALA A 700 21.22 -9.70 -11.29
C ALA A 700 20.00 -8.88 -11.76
N GLU A 701 18.89 -9.00 -11.06
CA GLU A 701 17.61 -8.34 -11.33
C GLU A 701 17.43 -7.03 -10.51
N GLY A 702 18.43 -6.65 -9.71
CA GLY A 702 18.38 -5.50 -8.81
C GLY A 702 18.06 -5.87 -7.36
N GLN A 703 17.65 -4.89 -6.55
CA GLN A 703 17.13 -5.13 -5.21
C GLN A 703 15.66 -5.57 -5.32
N MET A 704 15.40 -6.82 -4.97
CA MET A 704 14.06 -7.43 -5.12
C MET A 704 13.08 -6.85 -4.09
N PRO A 705 11.87 -6.46 -4.52
CA PRO A 705 10.80 -6.06 -3.59
C PRO A 705 10.32 -7.27 -2.79
N GLN A 706 10.09 -7.07 -1.51
CA GLN A 706 9.70 -8.07 -0.54
C GLN A 706 8.61 -7.52 0.40
N GLY A 707 8.12 -8.36 1.32
CA GLY A 707 7.10 -7.98 2.29
C GLY A 707 5.77 -7.67 1.63
N CYS A 708 5.08 -6.68 2.14
CA CYS A 708 3.82 -6.17 1.61
C CYS A 708 4.06 -5.42 0.30
N VAL A 709 3.26 -5.70 -0.74
CA VAL A 709 3.53 -5.16 -2.09
C VAL A 709 3.19 -3.67 -2.20
N GLY A 710 2.30 -3.15 -1.34
CA GLY A 710 1.98 -1.73 -1.22
C GLY A 710 1.94 -1.33 0.25
N GLN A 711 2.82 -0.42 0.67
CA GLN A 711 2.98 -0.02 2.06
C GLN A 711 2.67 1.46 2.26
N ALA A 712 1.76 1.76 3.19
CA ALA A 712 1.26 3.10 3.47
C ALA A 712 2.36 4.11 3.79
N TRP A 713 3.23 3.82 4.76
CA TRP A 713 4.28 4.76 5.16
C TRP A 713 5.38 4.96 4.09
N SER A 714 5.62 3.95 3.22
CA SER A 714 6.57 4.10 2.11
C SER A 714 6.05 5.08 1.06
N VAL A 715 4.75 4.99 0.70
CA VAL A 715 4.06 5.95 -0.17
C VAL A 715 3.97 7.32 0.50
N ALA A 716 3.60 7.35 1.78
CA ALA A 716 3.39 8.58 2.53
C ALA A 716 4.65 9.44 2.66
N GLU A 717 5.77 8.84 3.02
CA GLU A 717 7.01 9.57 3.23
C GLU A 717 7.59 10.13 1.93
N LEU A 718 7.41 9.45 0.80
CA LEU A 718 7.77 10.01 -0.50
C LEU A 718 6.86 11.19 -0.88
N LEU A 719 5.53 11.06 -0.71
CA LEU A 719 4.59 12.16 -0.96
C LEU A 719 4.90 13.37 -0.07
N ARG A 720 5.15 13.14 1.22
CA ARG A 720 5.47 14.20 2.16
C ARG A 720 6.69 15.00 1.71
N VAL A 721 7.81 14.33 1.39
CA VAL A 721 9.04 15.03 1.00
C VAL A 721 8.90 15.72 -0.36
N PHE A 722 8.16 15.18 -1.32
CA PHE A 722 7.89 15.87 -2.57
C PHE A 722 7.00 17.11 -2.38
N THR A 723 6.07 17.07 -1.43
CA THR A 723 5.23 18.24 -1.10
C THR A 723 6.02 19.30 -0.33
N GLU A 724 6.91 18.89 0.60
CA GLU A 724 7.70 19.83 1.41
C GLU A 724 8.90 20.41 0.67
N TYR A 725 9.39 19.70 -0.34
CA TYR A 725 10.53 20.07 -1.14
C TYR A 725 10.21 19.95 -2.64
N PRO A 726 9.44 20.92 -3.19
CA PRO A 726 9.04 20.90 -4.60
C PRO A 726 10.23 20.81 -5.56
N GLU A 727 11.41 21.29 -5.14
CA GLU A 727 12.64 21.21 -5.91
C GLU A 727 13.04 19.75 -6.24
N LEU A 728 12.47 18.75 -5.58
CA LEU A 728 12.70 17.31 -5.85
C LEU A 728 11.86 16.78 -7.03
N ILE A 729 10.84 17.49 -7.42
CA ILE A 729 10.02 17.18 -8.59
C ILE A 729 10.71 17.74 -9.84
#